data_51488d5e126f4ac4f4ebd9370e8a2328
#
_entry.id   51488d5e126f4ac4f4ebd9370e8a2328
#
_cell.length_a   1.000
_cell.length_b   1.000
_cell.length_c   1.000
_cell.angle_alpha   90.00
_cell.angle_beta   90.00
_cell.angle_gamma   90.00
#
_symmetry.space_group_name_H-M   'P 1'
#
loop_
_entity.id
_entity.type
_entity.pdbx_description
1 polymer ?
#
loop_
_entity_poly.entity_id
_entity_poly.type
_entity_poly.pdbx_seq_one_letter_code
_entity_poly.pdbx_strand_id
1 'polypeptide(L)'
;MAEITSLEIDIESFSSVDLKKCGVYKYAESPDFEILLFGVSVNGGEVTVYDLVSGDTVPEEIIKALANDSVIKWAYNASFERVCLSVWLRRNYPQYFSSYSIEDDTVRNYLDPSSWRCSLVWGAYMGLPLSLEGIGKVLKLENQKMAEGKALIRYFCVPCKPTKANGGRMRNLPEHDPVKWSTFIAYNKRDVETEMAIQQKLSKFPVPDFLWEEYHLDQEINDRGIQLDMVLVEQAIAIDERSREELSAKMQQLTALENPNSVQQMKEWLTKHGLEVDSLDKKAVKELLKTAPPELAEVLELRRQLAKSSVKKYQTMQNAVCADGRARGMFQFYGANRSGRWAGRLIQLQNLPQNHMAHLEDARSLVRSGDYALLSALYDSVPEVLSELIRTAFVPRDGYKFIVSDFSAIEARVLSFLAGESWRLKVFAENGDIYCASASAMFHVPVEKHGQNAHLRQKGKIAELALGYGGSVGALKSMGALEMGLAEEELQPLVDAWRTSNPNIVQLWWDVDNAVKTTVRQRLDTETHGIRFRYRSGMLFIVLPSGRQLCYVKPKMGTNKFGGESVTYEGVGSTKKWERIESYGPKFTENVVQAISRDILMYAMRTLSHCFIVGHVHDELIIECSMDVSPDAVCEQMGKTPPWIKGLNLRADGYETMFYKKD
;
A
#
# COMPACT_ATOMS: atom_id res chain seq x y z
N MET A 1 -29.49 13.30 31.03
CA MET A 1 -29.31 12.94 29.61
C MET A 1 -28.89 11.49 29.58
N ALA A 2 -29.23 10.73 28.53
CA ALA A 2 -28.71 9.36 28.36
C ALA A 2 -27.19 9.41 28.22
N GLU A 3 -26.50 8.42 28.78
CA GLU A 3 -25.03 8.28 28.62
C GLU A 3 -24.65 8.17 27.16
N ILE A 4 -23.62 8.91 26.71
CA ILE A 4 -23.11 8.84 25.36
C ILE A 4 -22.21 7.62 25.28
N THR A 5 -22.54 6.68 24.40
CA THR A 5 -21.80 5.43 24.18
C THR A 5 -21.18 5.35 22.78
N SER A 6 -21.74 6.07 21.81
CA SER A 6 -21.17 6.17 20.45
C SER A 6 -21.34 7.57 19.84
N LEU A 7 -20.43 7.88 18.93
CA LEU A 7 -20.48 9.04 18.04
C LEU A 7 -20.22 8.58 16.59
N GLU A 8 -21.08 8.98 15.67
CA GLU A 8 -20.85 8.87 14.23
C GLU A 8 -20.48 10.25 13.71
N ILE A 9 -19.29 10.37 13.08
CA ILE A 9 -18.65 11.67 12.85
C ILE A 9 -18.21 11.82 11.38
N ASP A 10 -18.45 13.00 10.81
CA ASP A 10 -17.84 13.46 9.57
C ASP A 10 -17.46 14.93 9.73
N ILE A 11 -16.27 15.31 9.25
CA ILE A 11 -15.79 16.70 9.34
C ILE A 11 -15.41 17.24 7.97
N GLU A 12 -15.65 18.54 7.81
CA GLU A 12 -15.07 19.30 6.71
C GLU A 12 -14.04 20.27 7.24
N SER A 13 -12.89 20.35 6.58
CA SER A 13 -11.73 21.11 7.10
C SER A 13 -11.02 21.89 6.01
N PHE A 14 -10.28 22.91 6.42
CA PHE A 14 -9.42 23.71 5.56
C PHE A 14 -7.97 23.68 6.06
N SER A 15 -7.04 23.69 5.12
CA SER A 15 -5.62 23.98 5.36
C SER A 15 -5.02 24.53 4.05
N SER A 16 -3.99 25.37 4.17
CA SER A 16 -3.25 25.88 3.01
C SER A 16 -2.39 24.81 2.32
N VAL A 17 -2.09 23.72 3.00
CA VAL A 17 -1.31 22.62 2.42
C VAL A 17 -2.19 21.60 1.71
N ASP A 18 -1.69 21.04 0.62
CA ASP A 18 -2.43 20.09 -0.21
C ASP A 18 -2.45 18.70 0.44
N LEU A 19 -3.61 18.31 0.98
CA LEU A 19 -3.84 17.01 1.61
C LEU A 19 -3.36 15.81 0.77
N LYS A 20 -3.54 15.86 -0.55
CA LYS A 20 -3.15 14.76 -1.45
C LYS A 20 -1.63 14.61 -1.56
N LYS A 21 -0.89 15.70 -1.38
CA LYS A 21 0.58 15.70 -1.45
C LYS A 21 1.24 15.41 -0.11
N CYS A 22 0.65 15.93 0.97
CA CYS A 22 1.29 15.90 2.30
C CYS A 22 0.71 14.85 3.26
N GLY A 23 -0.49 14.33 3.00
CA GLY A 23 -1.20 13.41 3.92
C GLY A 23 -1.83 14.13 5.10
N VAL A 24 -2.69 13.42 5.84
CA VAL A 24 -3.52 13.99 6.90
C VAL A 24 -2.71 14.55 8.07
N TYR A 25 -1.62 13.91 8.46
CA TYR A 25 -0.81 14.34 9.60
C TYR A 25 -0.19 15.72 9.36
N LYS A 26 0.49 15.89 8.22
CA LYS A 26 1.07 17.17 7.82
C LYS A 26 0.00 18.22 7.54
N TYR A 27 -1.12 17.82 6.94
CA TYR A 27 -2.27 18.68 6.66
C TYR A 27 -2.85 19.27 7.95
N ALA A 28 -3.11 18.45 8.96
CA ALA A 28 -3.68 18.89 10.24
C ALA A 28 -2.67 19.68 11.09
N GLU A 29 -1.37 19.45 10.92
CA GLU A 29 -0.31 20.15 11.64
C GLU A 29 -0.15 21.62 11.19
N SER A 30 -0.61 21.97 9.98
CA SER A 30 -0.50 23.34 9.44
C SER A 30 -1.07 24.38 10.41
N PRO A 31 -0.40 25.51 10.61
CA PRO A 31 -0.88 26.55 11.53
C PRO A 31 -2.28 27.08 11.23
N ASP A 32 -2.67 27.08 9.96
CA ASP A 32 -3.97 27.55 9.46
C ASP A 32 -5.01 26.44 9.29
N PHE A 33 -4.69 25.22 9.73
CA PHE A 33 -5.68 24.13 9.76
C PHE A 33 -6.83 24.48 10.69
N GLU A 34 -8.05 24.32 10.20
CA GLU A 34 -9.27 24.45 10.99
C GLU A 34 -10.35 23.48 10.51
N ILE A 35 -11.24 23.10 11.42
CA ILE A 35 -12.46 22.37 11.09
C ILE A 35 -13.56 23.41 10.77
N LEU A 36 -14.17 23.25 9.61
CA LEU A 36 -15.23 24.14 9.11
C LEU A 36 -16.59 23.69 9.61
N LEU A 37 -16.90 22.41 9.40
CA LEU A 37 -18.15 21.75 9.75
C LEU A 37 -17.86 20.51 10.57
N PHE A 38 -18.61 20.30 11.62
CA PHE A 38 -18.56 19.12 12.47
C PHE A 38 -19.95 18.47 12.49
N GLY A 39 -20.12 17.44 11.67
CA GLY A 39 -21.33 16.62 11.62
C GLY A 39 -21.22 15.46 12.62
N VAL A 40 -22.25 15.28 13.44
CA VAL A 40 -22.25 14.20 14.44
C VAL A 40 -23.65 13.67 14.70
N SER A 41 -23.73 12.34 14.87
CA SER A 41 -24.87 11.66 15.49
C SER A 41 -24.43 11.09 16.83
N VAL A 42 -25.23 11.26 17.85
CA VAL A 42 -25.00 10.74 19.21
C VAL A 42 -25.87 9.50 19.40
N ASN A 43 -25.24 8.36 19.72
CA ASN A 43 -25.93 7.07 19.97
C ASN A 43 -26.86 6.66 18.81
N GLY A 44 -26.47 6.95 17.55
CA GLY A 44 -27.28 6.62 16.38
C GLY A 44 -28.55 7.48 16.22
N GLY A 45 -28.63 8.61 16.92
CA GLY A 45 -29.74 9.58 16.83
C GLY A 45 -29.69 10.46 15.59
N GLU A 46 -30.44 11.55 15.60
CA GLU A 46 -30.45 12.52 14.51
C GLU A 46 -29.07 13.18 14.34
N VAL A 47 -28.68 13.40 13.08
CA VAL A 47 -27.42 14.07 12.74
C VAL A 47 -27.55 15.56 12.91
N THR A 48 -26.67 16.15 13.70
CA THR A 48 -26.50 17.60 13.87
C THR A 48 -25.20 18.04 13.24
N VAL A 49 -25.20 19.17 12.53
CA VAL A 49 -23.99 19.80 11.98
C VAL A 49 -23.74 21.11 12.70
N TYR A 50 -22.55 21.26 13.26
CA TYR A 50 -22.07 22.51 13.84
C TYR A 50 -21.23 23.27 12.83
N ASP A 51 -21.64 24.47 12.49
CA ASP A 51 -20.95 25.41 11.60
C ASP A 51 -19.96 26.26 12.43
N LEU A 52 -18.72 25.72 12.57
CA LEU A 52 -17.71 26.33 13.42
C LEU A 52 -17.18 27.66 12.85
N VAL A 53 -17.26 27.86 11.55
CA VAL A 53 -16.83 29.10 10.89
C VAL A 53 -17.83 30.22 11.13
N SER A 54 -19.13 29.91 11.19
CA SER A 54 -20.17 30.88 11.46
C SER A 54 -20.41 31.12 12.96
N GLY A 55 -19.68 30.43 13.84
CA GLY A 55 -19.66 30.68 15.29
C GLY A 55 -20.43 29.68 16.15
N ASP A 56 -20.88 28.56 15.57
CA ASP A 56 -21.42 27.46 16.38
C ASP A 56 -20.35 26.89 17.29
N THR A 57 -20.76 26.39 18.44
CA THR A 57 -19.90 25.67 19.38
C THR A 57 -20.42 24.25 19.58
N VAL A 58 -19.50 23.27 19.54
CA VAL A 58 -19.85 21.89 19.85
C VAL A 58 -20.15 21.78 21.35
N PRO A 59 -21.26 21.16 21.75
CA PRO A 59 -21.59 20.98 23.17
C PRO A 59 -20.48 20.27 23.96
N GLU A 60 -20.22 20.73 25.17
CA GLU A 60 -19.13 20.22 26.02
C GLU A 60 -19.22 18.70 26.25
N GLU A 61 -20.44 18.17 26.37
CA GLU A 61 -20.68 16.73 26.50
C GLU A 61 -20.19 15.92 25.31
N ILE A 62 -20.33 16.46 24.09
CA ILE A 62 -19.80 15.82 22.86
C ILE A 62 -18.28 15.92 22.84
N ILE A 63 -17.71 17.06 23.25
CA ILE A 63 -16.25 17.21 23.37
C ILE A 63 -15.67 16.20 24.37
N LYS A 64 -16.29 16.04 25.52
CA LYS A 64 -15.89 15.04 26.52
C LYS A 64 -16.04 13.61 26.00
N ALA A 65 -17.12 13.31 25.28
CA ALA A 65 -17.35 12.01 24.68
C ALA A 65 -16.31 11.71 23.59
N LEU A 66 -15.93 12.70 22.76
CA LEU A 66 -14.88 12.57 21.75
C LEU A 66 -13.52 12.22 22.37
N ALA A 67 -13.20 12.82 23.52
CA ALA A 67 -11.94 12.59 24.25
C ALA A 67 -11.97 11.33 25.14
N ASN A 68 -13.12 10.69 25.32
CA ASN A 68 -13.28 9.52 26.17
C ASN A 68 -13.11 8.21 25.37
N ASP A 69 -12.11 7.41 25.74
CA ASP A 69 -11.81 6.13 25.05
C ASP A 69 -12.86 5.03 25.31
N SER A 70 -13.75 5.20 26.28
CA SER A 70 -14.89 4.31 26.50
C SER A 70 -16.05 4.56 25.49
N VAL A 71 -16.06 5.70 24.80
CA VAL A 71 -17.06 6.04 23.79
C VAL A 71 -16.54 5.61 22.42
N ILE A 72 -17.31 4.82 21.70
CA ILE A 72 -16.94 4.38 20.34
C ILE A 72 -17.16 5.50 19.33
N LYS A 73 -16.14 5.82 18.56
CA LYS A 73 -16.20 6.79 17.47
C LYS A 73 -16.19 6.08 16.12
N TRP A 74 -17.17 6.36 15.30
CA TRP A 74 -17.28 5.88 13.93
C TRP A 74 -17.05 7.01 12.94
N ALA A 75 -16.32 6.75 11.90
CA ALA A 75 -16.18 7.64 10.76
C ALA A 75 -15.88 6.86 9.46
N TYR A 76 -16.23 7.43 8.32
CA TYR A 76 -15.82 6.87 7.04
C TYR A 76 -14.40 7.34 6.71
N ASN A 77 -13.41 6.43 6.72
CA ASN A 77 -11.98 6.75 6.69
C ASN A 77 -11.49 7.40 8.01
N ALA A 78 -11.86 6.79 9.12
CA ALA A 78 -11.71 7.30 10.49
C ALA A 78 -10.30 7.81 10.86
N SER A 79 -9.25 7.40 10.14
CA SER A 79 -7.90 7.94 10.30
C SER A 79 -7.84 9.46 10.04
N PHE A 80 -8.62 9.96 9.09
CA PHE A 80 -8.68 11.38 8.79
C PHE A 80 -9.33 12.16 9.93
N GLU A 81 -10.53 11.75 10.35
CA GLU A 81 -11.27 12.40 11.44
C GLU A 81 -10.47 12.35 12.75
N ARG A 82 -9.90 11.18 13.09
CA ARG A 82 -9.13 11.00 14.33
C ARG A 82 -7.93 11.93 14.39
N VAL A 83 -7.13 12.02 13.33
CA VAL A 83 -5.94 12.88 13.31
C VAL A 83 -6.32 14.37 13.32
N CYS A 84 -7.28 14.77 12.51
CA CYS A 84 -7.77 16.17 12.47
C CYS A 84 -8.36 16.60 13.80
N LEU A 85 -9.23 15.77 14.38
CA LEU A 85 -9.87 16.05 15.66
C LEU A 85 -8.87 16.04 16.84
N SER A 86 -7.82 15.23 16.78
CA SER A 86 -6.74 15.27 17.74
C SER A 86 -6.05 16.64 17.79
N VAL A 87 -5.72 17.18 16.63
CA VAL A 87 -5.09 18.51 16.53
C VAL A 87 -6.07 19.61 16.97
N TRP A 88 -7.32 19.51 16.53
CA TRP A 88 -8.36 20.46 16.90
C TRP A 88 -8.63 20.49 18.39
N LEU A 89 -8.75 19.32 19.06
CA LEU A 89 -8.92 19.22 20.52
C LEU A 89 -7.73 19.83 21.25
N ARG A 90 -6.50 19.50 20.89
CA ARG A 90 -5.30 20.05 21.54
C ARG A 90 -5.22 21.57 21.46
N ARG A 91 -5.70 22.15 20.35
CA ARG A 91 -5.66 23.62 20.13
C ARG A 91 -6.79 24.34 20.86
N ASN A 92 -7.99 23.77 20.86
CA ASN A 92 -9.19 24.47 21.32
C ASN A 92 -9.68 23.99 22.69
N TYR A 93 -9.42 22.75 23.07
CA TYR A 93 -9.91 22.11 24.29
C TYR A 93 -8.81 21.29 24.98
N PRO A 94 -7.62 21.89 25.25
CA PRO A 94 -6.47 21.15 25.79
C PRO A 94 -6.78 20.47 27.14
N GLN A 95 -7.76 20.97 27.91
CA GLN A 95 -8.17 20.40 29.21
C GLN A 95 -8.86 19.03 29.07
N TYR A 96 -9.35 18.66 27.89
CA TYR A 96 -10.01 17.37 27.64
C TYR A 96 -9.14 16.41 26.84
N PHE A 97 -8.06 16.93 26.21
CA PHE A 97 -7.16 16.10 25.44
C PHE A 97 -6.18 15.38 26.36
N SER A 98 -6.09 14.06 26.23
CA SER A 98 -5.01 13.27 26.82
C SER A 98 -4.24 12.54 25.74
N SER A 99 -2.91 12.66 25.78
CA SER A 99 -2.03 11.87 24.93
C SER A 99 -2.03 10.43 25.42
N TYR A 100 -2.09 9.46 24.52
CA TYR A 100 -1.89 8.08 24.89
C TYR A 100 -0.38 7.73 24.86
N SER A 101 0.05 6.94 25.85
CA SER A 101 1.41 6.42 25.93
C SER A 101 1.38 4.92 25.69
N ILE A 102 2.37 4.42 24.96
CA ILE A 102 2.64 2.99 24.83
C ILE A 102 3.89 2.69 25.67
N GLU A 103 4.14 1.42 25.98
CA GLU A 103 5.21 0.91 26.85
C GLU A 103 6.65 1.38 26.49
N ASP A 104 6.82 2.05 25.35
CA ASP A 104 8.09 2.57 24.84
C ASP A 104 8.42 4.02 25.24
N ASP A 105 7.69 4.58 26.21
CA ASP A 105 7.81 5.97 26.71
C ASP A 105 7.58 7.08 25.65
N THR A 106 7.12 6.75 24.45
CA THR A 106 6.81 7.77 23.45
C THR A 106 5.36 8.25 23.61
N VAL A 107 5.21 9.53 23.93
CA VAL A 107 3.92 10.20 24.01
C VAL A 107 3.39 10.49 22.60
N ARG A 108 2.22 9.99 22.27
CA ARG A 108 1.55 10.27 20.99
C ARG A 108 0.53 11.36 21.15
N ASN A 109 0.61 12.34 20.29
CA ASN A 109 -0.24 13.52 20.31
C ASN A 109 -1.54 13.34 19.51
N TYR A 110 -2.07 12.12 19.48
CA TYR A 110 -3.31 11.78 18.78
C TYR A 110 -4.25 11.05 19.74
N LEU A 111 -5.56 11.11 19.47
CA LEU A 111 -6.57 10.33 20.20
C LEU A 111 -6.28 8.84 20.06
N ASP A 112 -6.47 8.09 21.15
CA ASP A 112 -6.26 6.65 21.18
C ASP A 112 -7.09 5.95 20.10
N PRO A 113 -6.48 5.19 19.19
CA PRO A 113 -7.21 4.52 18.13
C PRO A 113 -8.14 3.41 18.62
N SER A 114 -7.98 2.89 19.82
CA SER A 114 -8.73 1.74 20.35
C SER A 114 -10.24 1.95 20.39
N SER A 115 -10.69 3.18 20.57
CA SER A 115 -12.11 3.57 20.56
C SER A 115 -12.65 3.93 19.16
N TRP A 116 -11.83 3.91 18.13
CA TRP A 116 -12.23 4.27 16.77
C TRP A 116 -12.58 3.06 15.93
N ARG A 117 -13.59 3.22 15.08
CA ARG A 117 -14.05 2.25 14.10
C ARG A 117 -14.17 2.95 12.75
N CYS A 118 -13.88 2.21 11.68
CA CYS A 118 -13.81 2.77 10.33
C CYS A 118 -14.75 2.02 9.38
N SER A 119 -15.78 2.71 8.90
CA SER A 119 -16.75 2.10 7.98
C SER A 119 -16.15 1.77 6.61
N LEU A 120 -15.07 2.45 6.19
CA LEU A 120 -14.29 2.07 5.01
C LEU A 120 -13.63 0.70 5.21
N VAL A 121 -13.04 0.44 6.38
CA VAL A 121 -12.43 -0.87 6.71
C VAL A 121 -13.48 -1.96 6.73
N TRP A 122 -14.67 -1.68 7.30
CA TRP A 122 -15.79 -2.63 7.27
C TRP A 122 -16.21 -2.97 5.84
N GLY A 123 -16.39 -1.94 4.98
CA GLY A 123 -16.68 -2.14 3.56
C GLY A 123 -15.60 -2.93 2.82
N ALA A 124 -14.32 -2.62 3.07
CA ALA A 124 -13.19 -3.34 2.50
C ALA A 124 -13.16 -4.82 2.91
N TYR A 125 -13.40 -5.11 4.18
CA TYR A 125 -13.54 -6.47 4.71
C TYR A 125 -14.65 -7.25 4.00
N MET A 126 -15.75 -6.58 3.65
CA MET A 126 -16.87 -7.15 2.89
C MET A 126 -16.64 -7.20 1.37
N GLY A 127 -15.46 -6.85 0.88
CA GLY A 127 -15.12 -6.84 -0.55
C GLY A 127 -15.79 -5.74 -1.36
N LEU A 128 -16.29 -4.69 -0.69
CA LEU A 128 -16.98 -3.54 -1.29
C LEU A 128 -15.98 -2.47 -1.78
N PRO A 129 -16.42 -1.46 -2.58
CA PRO A 129 -15.56 -0.35 -2.99
C PRO A 129 -15.00 0.43 -1.80
N LEU A 130 -13.81 1.06 -1.99
CA LEU A 130 -13.15 1.85 -0.95
C LEU A 130 -13.59 3.34 -0.95
N SER A 131 -14.79 3.64 -1.38
CA SER A 131 -15.33 5.01 -1.35
C SER A 131 -16.78 5.03 -0.88
N LEU A 132 -17.15 6.04 -0.09
CA LEU A 132 -18.51 6.23 0.44
C LEU A 132 -19.55 6.22 -0.69
N GLU A 133 -19.29 6.97 -1.78
CA GLU A 133 -20.12 6.97 -2.97
C GLU A 133 -20.26 5.57 -3.61
N GLY A 134 -19.14 4.86 -3.72
CA GLY A 134 -19.10 3.52 -4.32
C GLY A 134 -19.89 2.49 -3.52
N ILE A 135 -19.72 2.47 -2.19
CA ILE A 135 -20.46 1.57 -1.31
C ILE A 135 -21.95 1.90 -1.36
N GLY A 136 -22.31 3.18 -1.26
CA GLY A 136 -23.71 3.60 -1.31
C GLY A 136 -24.42 3.15 -2.59
N LYS A 137 -23.75 3.25 -3.74
CA LYS A 137 -24.28 2.75 -5.03
C LYS A 137 -24.45 1.21 -5.04
N VAL A 138 -23.44 0.47 -4.57
CA VAL A 138 -23.46 -0.99 -4.56
C VAL A 138 -24.53 -1.53 -3.60
N LEU A 139 -24.70 -0.91 -2.44
CA LEU A 139 -25.72 -1.27 -1.45
C LEU A 139 -27.10 -0.71 -1.77
N LYS A 140 -27.22 0.10 -2.82
CA LYS A 140 -28.46 0.77 -3.26
C LYS A 140 -29.14 1.52 -2.11
N LEU A 141 -28.36 2.39 -1.46
CA LEU A 141 -28.87 3.22 -0.39
C LEU A 141 -29.80 4.29 -0.95
N GLU A 142 -30.87 4.63 -0.21
CA GLU A 142 -31.76 5.73 -0.53
C GLU A 142 -31.02 7.06 -0.38
N ASN A 143 -30.32 7.24 0.73
CA ASN A 143 -29.47 8.37 1.02
C ASN A 143 -28.06 8.09 0.50
N GLN A 144 -27.75 8.57 -0.71
CA GLN A 144 -26.43 8.48 -1.30
C GLN A 144 -25.68 9.81 -1.16
N LYS A 145 -24.35 9.73 -1.25
CA LYS A 145 -23.47 10.90 -1.26
C LYS A 145 -23.90 11.89 -2.35
N MET A 146 -23.97 13.18 -2.01
CA MET A 146 -24.38 14.24 -2.94
C MET A 146 -23.33 14.44 -4.04
N ALA A 147 -23.79 14.61 -5.27
CA ALA A 147 -22.93 14.77 -6.44
C ALA A 147 -22.09 16.06 -6.40
N GLU A 148 -22.63 17.12 -5.80
CA GLU A 148 -22.02 18.44 -5.66
C GLU A 148 -20.81 18.45 -4.70
N GLY A 149 -20.66 17.45 -3.85
CA GLY A 149 -19.68 17.42 -2.77
C GLY A 149 -18.25 17.73 -3.21
N LYS A 150 -17.79 17.16 -4.33
CA LYS A 150 -16.42 17.42 -4.85
C LYS A 150 -16.20 18.89 -5.20
N ALA A 151 -17.21 19.56 -5.73
CA ALA A 151 -17.14 20.97 -6.09
C ALA A 151 -17.15 21.85 -4.84
N LEU A 152 -17.95 21.50 -3.84
CA LEU A 152 -18.05 22.19 -2.55
C LEU A 152 -16.75 22.07 -1.74
N ILE A 153 -16.19 20.87 -1.62
CA ILE A 153 -14.89 20.64 -0.99
C ILE A 153 -13.79 21.46 -1.68
N ARG A 154 -13.76 21.45 -3.02
CA ARG A 154 -12.77 22.24 -3.77
C ARG A 154 -12.96 23.74 -3.52
N TYR A 155 -14.19 24.20 -3.32
CA TYR A 155 -14.51 25.62 -3.13
C TYR A 155 -14.13 26.10 -1.71
N PHE A 156 -14.46 25.35 -0.66
CA PHE A 156 -14.30 25.78 0.73
C PHE A 156 -13.07 25.19 1.42
N CYS A 157 -12.66 23.96 1.10
CA CYS A 157 -11.60 23.25 1.81
C CYS A 157 -10.21 23.40 1.17
N VAL A 158 -10.13 23.98 -0.03
CA VAL A 158 -8.87 24.12 -0.78
C VAL A 158 -8.60 25.60 -1.06
N PRO A 159 -7.34 26.06 -0.92
CA PRO A 159 -6.98 27.43 -1.27
C PRO A 159 -7.36 27.79 -2.71
N CYS A 160 -7.89 28.95 -2.93
CA CYS A 160 -8.16 29.49 -4.26
C CYS A 160 -7.04 30.42 -4.73
N LYS A 161 -6.84 30.52 -6.05
CA LYS A 161 -5.87 31.46 -6.60
C LYS A 161 -6.42 32.89 -6.49
N PRO A 162 -5.60 33.86 -6.02
CA PRO A 162 -6.01 35.26 -6.00
C PRO A 162 -6.17 35.79 -7.44
N THR A 163 -7.32 36.40 -7.70
CA THR A 163 -7.67 37.02 -9.00
C THR A 163 -8.36 38.34 -8.76
N LYS A 164 -8.43 39.21 -9.77
CA LYS A 164 -9.22 40.44 -9.70
C LYS A 164 -10.71 40.14 -9.45
N ALA A 165 -11.23 39.09 -10.06
CA ALA A 165 -12.61 38.68 -9.93
C ALA A 165 -13.02 38.22 -8.52
N ASN A 166 -12.10 37.64 -7.76
CA ASN A 166 -12.33 37.19 -6.38
C ASN A 166 -11.82 38.17 -5.32
N GLY A 167 -11.45 39.40 -5.71
CA GLY A 167 -10.94 40.41 -4.78
C GLY A 167 -9.55 40.09 -4.21
N GLY A 168 -8.77 39.23 -4.87
CA GLY A 168 -7.43 38.87 -4.42
C GLY A 168 -7.40 37.85 -3.28
N ARG A 169 -8.52 37.23 -2.91
CA ARG A 169 -8.58 36.27 -1.80
C ARG A 169 -7.95 34.94 -2.17
N MET A 170 -7.37 34.30 -1.16
CA MET A 170 -6.74 32.97 -1.27
C MET A 170 -7.64 31.84 -0.71
N ARG A 171 -8.81 32.21 -0.15
CA ARG A 171 -9.75 31.30 0.49
C ARG A 171 -11.17 31.76 0.31
N ASN A 172 -12.11 30.81 0.20
CA ASN A 172 -13.55 31.09 0.21
C ASN A 172 -14.13 30.79 1.59
N LEU A 173 -14.94 31.72 2.09
CA LEU A 173 -15.64 31.67 3.37
C LEU A 173 -17.17 31.65 3.11
N PRO A 174 -18.02 31.37 4.12
CA PRO A 174 -19.47 31.30 3.97
C PRO A 174 -20.09 32.52 3.29
N GLU A 175 -19.64 33.73 3.63
CA GLU A 175 -20.14 34.99 3.10
C GLU A 175 -19.87 35.18 1.60
N HIS A 176 -18.90 34.45 1.02
CA HIS A 176 -18.60 34.56 -0.41
C HIS A 176 -19.59 33.83 -1.31
N ASP A 177 -20.27 32.81 -0.78
CA ASP A 177 -21.36 32.10 -1.46
C ASP A 177 -22.26 31.38 -0.42
N PRO A 178 -23.21 32.10 0.20
CA PRO A 178 -24.06 31.53 1.25
C PRO A 178 -24.91 30.34 0.78
N VAL A 179 -25.27 30.30 -0.51
CA VAL A 179 -26.08 29.21 -1.08
C VAL A 179 -25.25 27.93 -1.15
N LYS A 180 -24.00 28.00 -1.65
CA LYS A 180 -23.09 26.86 -1.63
C LYS A 180 -22.77 26.44 -0.20
N TRP A 181 -22.65 27.38 0.74
CA TRP A 181 -22.37 27.05 2.13
C TRP A 181 -23.52 26.27 2.76
N SER A 182 -24.75 26.71 2.58
CA SER A 182 -25.93 25.95 3.03
C SER A 182 -26.00 24.55 2.43
N THR A 183 -25.64 24.41 1.14
CA THR A 183 -25.55 23.10 0.48
C THR A 183 -24.42 22.27 1.08
N PHE A 184 -23.30 22.90 1.49
CA PHE A 184 -22.17 22.21 2.11
C PHE A 184 -22.49 21.67 3.51
N ILE A 185 -23.26 22.42 4.31
CA ILE A 185 -23.80 21.92 5.60
C ILE A 185 -24.70 20.69 5.36
N ALA A 186 -25.60 20.75 4.37
CA ALA A 186 -26.45 19.61 4.02
C ALA A 186 -25.62 18.41 3.50
N TYR A 187 -24.53 18.67 2.80
CA TYR A 187 -23.59 17.65 2.32
C TYR A 187 -22.91 16.94 3.48
N ASN A 188 -22.36 17.64 4.48
CA ASN A 188 -21.74 17.05 5.66
C ASN A 188 -22.75 16.20 6.46
N LYS A 189 -23.98 16.70 6.67
CA LYS A 189 -25.08 15.92 7.28
C LYS A 189 -25.33 14.63 6.51
N ARG A 190 -25.38 14.71 5.18
CA ARG A 190 -25.64 13.57 4.30
C ARG A 190 -24.52 12.51 4.34
N ASP A 191 -23.26 12.91 4.51
CA ASP A 191 -22.16 11.97 4.59
C ASP A 191 -22.25 11.13 5.87
N VAL A 192 -22.58 11.72 7.03
CA VAL A 192 -22.86 10.97 8.28
C VAL A 192 -24.07 10.04 8.10
N GLU A 193 -25.20 10.52 7.57
CA GLU A 193 -26.40 9.71 7.31
C GLU A 193 -26.10 8.52 6.40
N THR A 194 -25.29 8.74 5.36
CA THR A 194 -24.89 7.68 4.41
C THR A 194 -24.03 6.63 5.10
N GLU A 195 -23.10 7.05 5.95
CA GLU A 195 -22.27 6.13 6.74
C GLU A 195 -23.12 5.28 7.69
N MET A 196 -24.03 5.90 8.43
CA MET A 196 -24.95 5.19 9.33
C MET A 196 -25.81 4.16 8.56
N ALA A 197 -26.27 4.49 7.38
CA ALA A 197 -27.02 3.57 6.51
C ALA A 197 -26.16 2.40 6.04
N ILE A 198 -24.86 2.61 5.77
CA ILE A 198 -23.90 1.54 5.45
C ILE A 198 -23.76 0.61 6.65
N GLN A 199 -23.53 1.14 7.85
CA GLN A 199 -23.40 0.37 9.08
C GLN A 199 -24.64 -0.50 9.32
N GLN A 200 -25.83 0.08 9.17
CA GLN A 200 -27.10 -0.65 9.29
C GLN A 200 -27.21 -1.81 8.30
N LYS A 201 -26.83 -1.59 7.02
CA LYS A 201 -26.84 -2.66 5.99
C LYS A 201 -25.83 -3.77 6.28
N LEU A 202 -24.66 -3.40 6.80
CA LEU A 202 -23.57 -4.33 7.10
C LEU A 202 -23.70 -4.99 8.48
N SER A 203 -24.63 -4.57 9.34
CA SER A 203 -24.79 -5.06 10.72
C SER A 203 -24.95 -6.57 10.85
N LYS A 204 -25.45 -7.24 9.81
CA LYS A 204 -25.54 -8.72 9.73
C LYS A 204 -24.19 -9.42 9.57
N PHE A 205 -23.15 -8.68 9.21
CA PHE A 205 -21.80 -9.16 8.97
C PHE A 205 -20.80 -8.28 9.73
N PRO A 206 -20.78 -8.32 11.07
CA PRO A 206 -19.90 -7.49 11.86
C PRO A 206 -18.44 -7.82 11.58
N VAL A 207 -17.59 -6.82 11.68
CA VAL A 207 -16.13 -7.01 11.70
C VAL A 207 -15.76 -7.69 13.01
N PRO A 208 -14.98 -8.79 13.00
CA PRO A 208 -14.53 -9.45 14.22
C PRO A 208 -13.67 -8.52 15.09
N ASP A 209 -13.77 -8.66 16.42
CA ASP A 209 -13.03 -7.81 17.35
C ASP A 209 -11.52 -7.86 17.13
N PHE A 210 -10.95 -9.03 16.85
CA PHE A 210 -9.52 -9.15 16.58
C PHE A 210 -9.07 -8.31 15.36
N LEU A 211 -9.95 -8.10 14.37
CA LEU A 211 -9.63 -7.28 13.20
C LEU A 211 -9.65 -5.78 13.54
N TRP A 212 -10.46 -5.36 14.51
CA TRP A 212 -10.39 -4.00 15.04
C TRP A 212 -9.09 -3.79 15.83
N GLU A 213 -8.64 -4.76 16.63
CA GLU A 213 -7.35 -4.70 17.31
C GLU A 213 -6.19 -4.56 16.29
N GLU A 214 -6.26 -5.30 15.19
CA GLU A 214 -5.28 -5.17 14.09
C GLU A 214 -5.31 -3.78 13.44
N TYR A 215 -6.50 -3.23 13.23
CA TYR A 215 -6.66 -1.86 12.71
C TYR A 215 -6.09 -0.82 13.67
N HIS A 216 -6.29 -0.98 14.98
CA HIS A 216 -5.75 -0.07 15.99
C HIS A 216 -4.22 -0.09 15.98
N LEU A 217 -3.60 -1.26 15.93
CA LEU A 217 -2.14 -1.39 15.82
C LEU A 217 -1.60 -0.73 14.55
N ASP A 218 -2.30 -0.88 13.41
CA ASP A 218 -1.96 -0.17 12.18
C ASP A 218 -1.99 1.35 12.36
N GLN A 219 -3.02 1.87 13.04
CA GLN A 219 -3.12 3.30 13.33
C GLN A 219 -1.99 3.79 14.24
N GLU A 220 -1.58 3.00 15.23
CA GLU A 220 -0.43 3.31 16.07
C GLU A 220 0.87 3.37 15.28
N ILE A 221 1.10 2.44 14.35
CA ILE A 221 2.28 2.44 13.47
C ILE A 221 2.28 3.68 12.57
N ASN A 222 1.12 4.07 12.03
CA ASN A 222 0.98 5.29 11.25
C ASN A 222 1.23 6.55 12.10
N ASP A 223 0.81 6.59 13.36
CA ASP A 223 1.05 7.69 14.31
C ASP A 223 2.55 7.81 14.68
N ARG A 224 3.27 6.68 14.78
CA ARG A 224 4.73 6.66 15.00
C ARG A 224 5.46 7.33 13.84
N GLY A 225 5.12 6.92 12.62
CA GLY A 225 5.84 7.31 11.41
C GLY A 225 7.30 6.85 11.41
N ILE A 226 8.04 7.25 10.39
CA ILE A 226 9.47 6.95 10.24
C ILE A 226 10.24 8.26 10.08
N GLN A 227 11.36 8.40 10.78
CA GLN A 227 12.27 9.54 10.68
C GLN A 227 12.86 9.62 9.28
N LEU A 228 12.96 10.84 8.72
CA LEU A 228 13.61 11.11 7.45
C LEU A 228 14.92 11.89 7.65
N ASP A 229 15.94 11.50 6.91
CA ASP A 229 17.16 12.28 6.75
C ASP A 229 16.91 13.45 5.79
N MET A 230 16.44 14.56 6.34
CA MET A 230 16.07 15.72 5.54
C MET A 230 17.27 16.39 4.85
N VAL A 231 18.48 16.24 5.38
CA VAL A 231 19.71 16.70 4.71
C VAL A 231 19.90 15.95 3.39
N LEU A 232 19.77 14.61 3.43
CA LEU A 232 19.82 13.79 2.23
C LEU A 232 18.70 14.16 1.24
N VAL A 233 17.47 14.33 1.73
CA VAL A 233 16.29 14.63 0.90
C VAL A 233 16.47 15.97 0.17
N GLU A 234 16.86 17.03 0.87
CA GLU A 234 17.03 18.38 0.32
C GLU A 234 18.17 18.43 -0.69
N GLN A 235 19.31 17.82 -0.35
CA GLN A 235 20.45 17.74 -1.27
C GLN A 235 20.14 16.90 -2.50
N ALA A 236 19.42 15.78 -2.35
CA ALA A 236 19.00 14.96 -3.49
C ALA A 236 18.08 15.73 -4.45
N ILE A 237 17.17 16.57 -3.94
CA ILE A 237 16.32 17.45 -4.77
C ILE A 237 17.19 18.45 -5.54
N ALA A 238 18.09 19.16 -4.86
CA ALA A 238 18.96 20.16 -5.50
C ALA A 238 19.89 19.53 -6.55
N ILE A 239 20.44 18.36 -6.26
CA ILE A 239 21.28 17.59 -7.18
C ILE A 239 20.46 17.10 -8.40
N ASP A 240 19.23 16.63 -8.21
CA ASP A 240 18.35 16.21 -9.32
C ASP A 240 18.01 17.40 -10.24
N GLU A 241 17.68 18.53 -9.68
CA GLU A 241 17.40 19.76 -10.45
C GLU A 241 18.59 20.14 -11.33
N ARG A 242 19.79 20.24 -10.74
CA ARG A 242 21.02 20.54 -11.48
C ARG A 242 21.33 19.49 -12.55
N SER A 243 21.25 18.21 -12.22
CA SER A 243 21.45 17.12 -13.16
C SER A 243 20.49 17.19 -14.36
N ARG A 244 19.21 17.49 -14.10
CA ARG A 244 18.20 17.63 -15.17
C ARG A 244 18.49 18.81 -16.08
N GLU A 245 18.94 19.95 -15.53
CA GLU A 245 19.33 21.10 -16.33
C GLU A 245 20.50 20.75 -17.26
N GLU A 246 21.56 20.13 -16.74
CA GLU A 246 22.74 19.74 -17.52
C GLU A 246 22.40 18.69 -18.59
N LEU A 247 21.65 17.63 -18.22
CA LEU A 247 21.21 16.58 -19.16
C LEU A 247 20.28 17.12 -20.25
N SER A 248 19.37 18.06 -19.90
CA SER A 248 18.46 18.69 -20.85
C SER A 248 19.23 19.61 -21.82
N ALA A 249 20.19 20.39 -21.32
CA ALA A 249 21.03 21.23 -22.15
C ALA A 249 21.88 20.41 -23.11
N LYS A 250 22.48 19.30 -22.64
CA LYS A 250 23.24 18.38 -23.49
C LYS A 250 22.36 17.75 -24.57
N MET A 251 21.15 17.31 -24.21
CA MET A 251 20.21 16.70 -25.16
C MET A 251 19.73 17.73 -26.19
N GLN A 252 19.45 18.96 -25.78
CA GLN A 252 19.12 20.06 -26.68
C GLN A 252 20.25 20.40 -27.67
N GLN A 253 21.48 20.39 -27.19
CA GLN A 253 22.67 20.60 -28.00
C GLN A 253 22.84 19.52 -29.06
N LEU A 254 22.62 18.23 -28.72
CA LEU A 254 22.74 17.11 -29.63
C LEU A 254 21.59 17.01 -30.64
N THR A 255 20.38 17.35 -30.25
CA THR A 255 19.17 17.16 -31.06
C THR A 255 18.69 18.42 -31.78
N ALA A 256 19.10 19.60 -31.32
CA ALA A 256 18.57 20.91 -31.72
C ALA A 256 17.04 21.05 -31.56
N LEU A 257 16.40 20.23 -30.73
CA LEU A 257 14.97 20.28 -30.45
C LEU A 257 14.65 21.40 -29.45
N GLU A 258 13.55 22.11 -29.68
CA GLU A 258 13.06 23.13 -28.77
C GLU A 258 12.69 22.52 -27.40
N ASN A 259 12.01 21.38 -27.42
CA ASN A 259 11.69 20.61 -26.22
C ASN A 259 12.10 19.14 -26.38
N PRO A 260 13.33 18.77 -26.03
CA PRO A 260 13.82 17.40 -26.14
C PRO A 260 13.10 16.40 -25.21
N ASN A 261 12.35 16.88 -24.23
CA ASN A 261 11.51 16.05 -23.37
C ASN A 261 10.15 15.68 -24.01
N SER A 262 9.74 16.35 -25.10
CA SER A 262 8.55 16.01 -25.86
C SER A 262 8.72 14.64 -26.53
N VAL A 263 7.81 13.70 -26.18
CA VAL A 263 7.79 12.36 -26.79
C VAL A 263 7.63 12.46 -28.32
N GLN A 264 6.77 13.35 -28.78
CA GLN A 264 6.49 13.53 -30.19
C GLN A 264 7.70 14.08 -30.96
N GLN A 265 8.28 15.20 -30.49
CA GLN A 265 9.47 15.79 -31.12
C GLN A 265 10.65 14.80 -31.15
N MET A 266 10.85 14.04 -30.07
CA MET A 266 11.92 13.05 -30.02
C MET A 266 11.68 11.89 -30.99
N LYS A 267 10.46 11.39 -31.14
CA LYS A 267 10.14 10.35 -32.14
C LYS A 267 10.40 10.83 -33.55
N GLU A 268 9.93 12.03 -33.90
CA GLU A 268 10.16 12.64 -35.22
C GLU A 268 11.64 12.83 -35.49
N TRP A 269 12.41 13.24 -34.48
CA TRP A 269 13.87 13.40 -34.58
C TRP A 269 14.57 12.05 -34.85
N LEU A 270 14.23 11.00 -34.05
CA LEU A 270 14.81 9.66 -34.25
C LEU A 270 14.47 9.07 -35.60
N THR A 271 13.23 9.23 -36.07
CA THR A 271 12.82 8.77 -37.41
C THR A 271 13.59 9.47 -38.53
N LYS A 272 13.83 10.79 -38.42
CA LYS A 272 14.67 11.54 -39.38
C LYS A 272 16.12 11.05 -39.41
N HIS A 273 16.61 10.47 -38.31
CA HIS A 273 17.95 9.91 -38.20
C HIS A 273 17.99 8.39 -38.42
N GLY A 274 16.92 7.83 -39.01
CA GLY A 274 16.89 6.43 -39.46
C GLY A 274 16.48 5.40 -38.42
N LEU A 275 15.93 5.85 -37.26
CA LEU A 275 15.43 4.97 -36.21
C LEU A 275 13.92 5.18 -36.02
N GLU A 276 13.12 4.30 -36.61
CA GLU A 276 11.68 4.29 -36.40
C GLU A 276 11.32 3.76 -35.01
N VAL A 277 10.50 4.48 -34.28
CA VAL A 277 10.12 4.13 -32.90
C VAL A 277 8.62 4.31 -32.66
N ASP A 278 7.96 3.25 -32.19
CA ASP A 278 6.55 3.25 -31.85
C ASP A 278 6.33 3.80 -30.43
N SER A 279 7.26 3.54 -29.51
CA SER A 279 7.21 3.96 -28.13
C SER A 279 8.59 4.42 -27.64
N LEU A 280 8.59 5.36 -26.68
CA LEU A 280 9.76 5.79 -25.92
C LEU A 280 9.59 5.49 -24.42
N ASP A 281 8.80 4.48 -24.07
CA ASP A 281 8.74 3.98 -22.73
C ASP A 281 10.05 3.29 -22.30
N LYS A 282 10.17 3.00 -21.00
CA LYS A 282 11.39 2.42 -20.43
C LYS A 282 11.83 1.11 -21.12
N LYS A 283 10.86 0.28 -21.54
CA LYS A 283 11.14 -1.01 -22.17
C LYS A 283 11.61 -0.81 -23.62
N ALA A 284 10.90 0.03 -24.38
CA ALA A 284 11.26 0.35 -25.75
C ALA A 284 12.66 0.99 -25.85
N VAL A 285 12.96 1.97 -25.00
CA VAL A 285 14.29 2.62 -24.96
C VAL A 285 15.39 1.60 -24.63
N LYS A 286 15.15 0.68 -23.68
CA LYS A 286 16.12 -0.38 -23.34
C LYS A 286 16.42 -1.31 -24.53
N GLU A 287 15.41 -1.67 -25.32
CA GLU A 287 15.60 -2.50 -26.51
C GLU A 287 16.30 -1.72 -27.62
N LEU A 288 15.91 -0.47 -27.86
CA LEU A 288 16.55 0.38 -28.86
C LEU A 288 18.05 0.58 -28.58
N LEU A 289 18.44 0.74 -27.31
CA LEU A 289 19.85 0.90 -26.91
C LEU A 289 20.74 -0.31 -27.28
N LYS A 290 20.17 -1.50 -27.46
CA LYS A 290 20.96 -2.70 -27.87
C LYS A 290 21.47 -2.63 -29.31
N THR A 291 20.77 -1.91 -30.19
CA THR A 291 20.99 -1.90 -31.63
C THR A 291 21.22 -0.51 -32.23
N ALA A 292 21.00 0.54 -31.44
CA ALA A 292 21.14 1.92 -31.89
C ALA A 292 22.60 2.27 -32.27
N PRO A 293 22.84 3.04 -33.33
CA PRO A 293 24.14 3.64 -33.62
C PRO A 293 24.63 4.50 -32.44
N PRO A 294 25.95 4.65 -32.22
CA PRO A 294 26.49 5.35 -31.05
C PRO A 294 25.91 6.75 -30.81
N GLU A 295 25.71 7.53 -31.87
CA GLU A 295 25.16 8.90 -31.78
C GLU A 295 23.69 8.91 -31.30
N LEU A 296 22.88 7.95 -31.75
CA LEU A 296 21.51 7.80 -31.32
C LEU A 296 21.44 7.15 -29.94
N ALA A 297 22.37 6.25 -29.62
CA ALA A 297 22.48 5.62 -28.31
C ALA A 297 22.73 6.66 -27.21
N GLU A 298 23.57 7.67 -27.47
CA GLU A 298 23.82 8.76 -26.51
C GLU A 298 22.53 9.56 -26.21
N VAL A 299 21.76 9.90 -27.24
CA VAL A 299 20.47 10.61 -27.08
C VAL A 299 19.44 9.75 -26.33
N LEU A 300 19.36 8.45 -26.66
CA LEU A 300 18.48 7.52 -25.96
C LEU A 300 18.87 7.35 -24.48
N GLU A 301 20.16 7.32 -24.18
CA GLU A 301 20.67 7.23 -22.81
C GLU A 301 20.34 8.49 -22.00
N LEU A 302 20.54 9.68 -22.55
CA LEU A 302 20.13 10.94 -21.93
C LEU A 302 18.61 10.96 -21.70
N ARG A 303 17.84 10.48 -22.65
CA ARG A 303 16.39 10.34 -22.52
C ARG A 303 16.01 9.39 -21.36
N ARG A 304 16.70 8.25 -21.25
CA ARG A 304 16.50 7.27 -20.17
C ARG A 304 16.76 7.89 -18.81
N GLN A 305 17.84 8.65 -18.65
CA GLN A 305 18.19 9.34 -17.42
C GLN A 305 17.17 10.42 -17.05
N LEU A 306 16.77 11.28 -18.00
CA LEU A 306 15.76 12.32 -17.77
C LEU A 306 14.37 11.77 -17.47
N ALA A 307 14.03 10.58 -17.98
CA ALA A 307 12.77 9.91 -17.72
C ALA A 307 12.70 9.24 -16.32
N LYS A 308 13.79 9.24 -15.55
CA LYS A 308 13.85 8.62 -14.22
C LYS A 308 12.88 9.32 -13.26
N SER A 309 11.73 8.71 -13.02
CA SER A 309 10.66 9.31 -12.20
C SER A 309 10.77 9.01 -10.70
N SER A 310 11.58 8.01 -10.32
CA SER A 310 11.73 7.58 -8.92
C SER A 310 12.28 8.70 -8.02
N VAL A 311 13.15 9.57 -8.54
CA VAL A 311 13.72 10.71 -7.80
C VAL A 311 12.66 11.71 -7.30
N LYS A 312 11.47 11.76 -7.92
CA LYS A 312 10.33 12.54 -7.41
C LYS A 312 9.87 12.11 -6.02
N LYS A 313 10.31 10.96 -5.54
CA LYS A 313 10.03 10.48 -4.17
C LYS A 313 10.64 11.39 -3.10
N TYR A 314 11.79 12.01 -3.36
CA TYR A 314 12.36 13.00 -2.45
C TYR A 314 11.45 14.22 -2.27
N GLN A 315 10.84 14.71 -3.36
CA GLN A 315 9.84 15.77 -3.26
C GLN A 315 8.59 15.34 -2.47
N THR A 316 8.18 14.07 -2.62
CA THR A 316 7.07 13.53 -1.83
C THR A 316 7.44 13.45 -0.35
N MET A 317 8.67 13.06 -0.02
CA MET A 317 9.19 13.05 1.35
C MET A 317 9.18 14.45 1.96
N GLN A 318 9.69 15.45 1.23
CA GLN A 318 9.69 16.85 1.66
C GLN A 318 8.28 17.39 1.92
N ASN A 319 7.31 17.00 1.07
CA ASN A 319 5.92 17.40 1.26
C ASN A 319 5.25 16.72 2.46
N ALA A 320 5.61 15.47 2.76
CA ALA A 320 4.93 14.64 3.75
C ALA A 320 5.55 14.70 5.16
N VAL A 321 6.79 15.19 5.29
CA VAL A 321 7.48 15.24 6.57
C VAL A 321 6.77 16.18 7.55
N CYS A 322 6.51 15.69 8.77
CA CYS A 322 5.96 16.47 9.88
C CYS A 322 7.06 17.32 10.55
N ALA A 323 6.66 18.22 11.44
CA ALA A 323 7.57 19.15 12.12
C ALA A 323 8.68 18.45 12.93
N ASP A 324 8.42 17.25 13.42
CA ASP A 324 9.40 16.44 14.15
C ASP A 324 10.33 15.59 13.23
N GLY A 325 10.28 15.81 11.92
CA GLY A 325 11.10 15.11 10.93
C GLY A 325 10.62 13.70 10.56
N ARG A 326 9.44 13.27 11.03
CA ARG A 326 8.88 11.94 10.73
C ARG A 326 7.82 12.01 9.63
N ALA A 327 7.80 11.03 8.73
CA ALA A 327 6.73 10.83 7.76
C ALA A 327 5.70 9.86 8.34
N ARG A 328 4.41 10.24 8.30
CA ARG A 328 3.30 9.51 8.90
C ARG A 328 2.20 9.19 7.88
N GLY A 329 1.31 8.25 8.23
CA GLY A 329 0.17 7.91 7.37
C GLY A 329 0.56 7.19 6.07
N MET A 330 1.62 6.39 6.10
CA MET A 330 2.15 5.72 4.91
C MET A 330 1.47 4.39 4.59
N PHE A 331 0.66 3.84 5.51
CA PHE A 331 0.05 2.53 5.39
C PHE A 331 -1.48 2.65 5.43
N GLN A 332 -2.16 2.06 4.44
CA GLN A 332 -3.61 1.91 4.47
C GLN A 332 -3.96 0.48 4.82
N PHE A 333 -4.56 0.30 5.98
CA PHE A 333 -5.11 -0.97 6.42
C PHE A 333 -6.17 -1.47 5.44
N TYR A 334 -6.11 -2.74 5.08
CA TYR A 334 -7.05 -3.37 4.15
C TYR A 334 -7.15 -2.71 2.76
N GLY A 335 -6.09 -2.01 2.33
CA GLY A 335 -6.08 -1.28 1.06
C GLY A 335 -6.18 -2.17 -0.18
N ALA A 336 -5.80 -3.44 -0.07
CA ALA A 336 -6.01 -4.48 -1.06
C ALA A 336 -7.12 -5.43 -0.58
N ASN A 337 -8.37 -5.09 -0.84
CA ASN A 337 -9.54 -5.74 -0.26
C ASN A 337 -9.72 -7.23 -0.63
N ARG A 338 -9.05 -7.76 -1.67
CA ARG A 338 -9.11 -9.18 -2.03
C ARG A 338 -8.37 -10.09 -1.05
N SER A 339 -7.25 -9.64 -0.51
CA SER A 339 -6.43 -10.39 0.44
C SER A 339 -6.40 -9.77 1.84
N GLY A 340 -6.81 -8.51 1.98
CA GLY A 340 -6.70 -7.71 3.20
C GLY A 340 -5.28 -7.18 3.43
N ARG A 341 -4.40 -7.23 2.42
CA ARG A 341 -3.07 -6.63 2.48
C ARG A 341 -3.16 -5.10 2.56
N TRP A 342 -2.12 -4.50 3.10
CA TRP A 342 -1.97 -3.04 3.12
C TRP A 342 -1.72 -2.47 1.72
N ALA A 343 -2.14 -1.24 1.51
CA ALA A 343 -1.69 -0.44 0.38
C ALA A 343 -0.79 0.69 0.87
N GLY A 344 0.27 0.98 0.13
CA GLY A 344 1.13 2.13 0.39
C GLY A 344 0.42 3.45 0.10
N ARG A 345 0.71 4.45 0.93
CA ARG A 345 0.24 5.82 0.78
C ARG A 345 1.42 6.79 0.75
N LEU A 346 1.21 7.97 0.22
CA LEU A 346 2.22 9.04 0.12
C LEU A 346 3.51 8.55 -0.56
N ILE A 347 4.55 8.32 0.20
CA ILE A 347 5.85 7.87 -0.30
C ILE A 347 5.77 6.48 -0.91
N GLN A 348 4.81 5.64 -0.48
CA GLN A 348 4.61 4.26 -0.95
C GLN A 348 5.88 3.42 -0.77
N LEU A 349 6.26 3.21 0.49
CA LEU A 349 7.48 2.50 0.88
C LEU A 349 7.65 1.13 0.18
N GLN A 350 6.53 0.43 -0.06
CA GLN A 350 6.48 -0.88 -0.73
C GLN A 350 6.97 -0.83 -2.19
N ASN A 351 6.87 0.33 -2.84
CA ASN A 351 7.15 0.51 -4.26
C ASN A 351 8.46 1.26 -4.55
N LEU A 352 9.28 1.45 -3.52
CA LEU A 352 10.59 2.09 -3.71
C LEU A 352 11.57 1.14 -4.41
N PRO A 353 12.51 1.66 -5.22
CA PRO A 353 13.55 0.84 -5.84
C PRO A 353 14.35 0.06 -4.80
N GLN A 354 14.82 -1.14 -5.16
CA GLN A 354 15.80 -1.89 -4.37
C GLN A 354 17.18 -1.27 -4.52
N ASN A 355 18.06 -1.55 -3.55
CA ASN A 355 19.42 -1.08 -3.56
C ASN A 355 20.32 -2.17 -4.18
N HIS A 356 21.00 -1.86 -5.27
CA HIS A 356 21.93 -2.78 -5.96
C HIS A 356 23.35 -2.21 -6.05
N MET A 357 23.53 -0.97 -5.59
CA MET A 357 24.79 -0.27 -5.65
C MET A 357 25.79 -0.82 -4.63
N ALA A 358 26.97 -1.21 -5.08
CA ALA A 358 28.11 -1.39 -4.20
C ALA A 358 28.49 -0.03 -3.56
N HIS A 359 28.98 -0.03 -2.33
CA HIS A 359 29.40 1.19 -1.62
C HIS A 359 28.28 2.22 -1.46
N LEU A 360 27.06 1.77 -1.10
CA LEU A 360 25.87 2.59 -0.92
C LEU A 360 26.10 3.76 0.08
N GLU A 361 26.88 3.54 1.14
CA GLU A 361 27.21 4.55 2.15
C GLU A 361 28.07 5.69 1.62
N ASP A 362 29.00 5.40 0.74
CA ASP A 362 29.87 6.43 0.11
C ASP A 362 29.03 7.34 -0.78
N ALA A 363 28.19 6.75 -1.65
CA ALA A 363 27.26 7.49 -2.50
C ALA A 363 26.30 8.34 -1.66
N ARG A 364 25.76 7.78 -0.57
CA ARG A 364 24.90 8.48 0.38
C ARG A 364 25.59 9.68 1.00
N SER A 365 26.83 9.52 1.44
CA SER A 365 27.64 10.60 2.04
C SER A 365 27.92 11.73 1.05
N LEU A 366 28.22 11.39 -0.21
CA LEU A 366 28.43 12.37 -1.28
C LEU A 366 27.17 13.18 -1.58
N VAL A 367 26.00 12.52 -1.67
CA VAL A 367 24.73 13.23 -1.88
C VAL A 367 24.41 14.13 -0.68
N ARG A 368 24.62 13.67 0.54
CA ARG A 368 24.42 14.48 1.76
C ARG A 368 25.34 15.71 1.83
N SER A 369 26.56 15.62 1.29
CA SER A 369 27.47 16.76 1.24
C SER A 369 27.09 17.80 0.20
N GLY A 370 26.21 17.46 -0.77
CA GLY A 370 25.83 18.33 -1.88
C GLY A 370 26.91 18.50 -2.95
N ASP A 371 27.98 17.69 -2.92
CA ASP A 371 29.07 17.77 -3.89
C ASP A 371 28.70 17.15 -5.22
N TYR A 372 27.93 17.89 -6.01
CA TYR A 372 27.50 17.48 -7.34
C TYR A 372 28.68 17.22 -8.30
N ALA A 373 29.75 18.04 -8.21
CA ALA A 373 30.89 17.93 -9.11
C ALA A 373 31.61 16.58 -8.92
N LEU A 374 31.83 16.18 -7.66
CA LEU A 374 32.44 14.91 -7.34
C LEU A 374 31.51 13.76 -7.66
N LEU A 375 30.21 13.89 -7.37
CA LEU A 375 29.22 12.87 -7.67
C LEU A 375 29.16 12.58 -9.19
N SER A 376 29.10 13.62 -10.02
CA SER A 376 29.04 13.48 -11.48
C SER A 376 30.37 12.99 -12.08
N ALA A 377 31.49 13.20 -11.41
CA ALA A 377 32.80 12.67 -11.83
C ALA A 377 32.99 11.20 -11.50
N LEU A 378 32.37 10.70 -10.44
CA LEU A 378 32.51 9.32 -9.97
C LEU A 378 31.46 8.35 -10.52
N TYR A 379 30.29 8.85 -10.94
CA TYR A 379 29.18 8.03 -11.38
C TYR A 379 28.68 8.45 -12.76
N ASP A 380 28.46 7.46 -13.62
CA ASP A 380 27.98 7.68 -14.99
C ASP A 380 26.58 8.28 -15.09
N SER A 381 25.75 8.05 -14.07
CA SER A 381 24.37 8.53 -14.03
C SER A 381 23.96 8.99 -12.63
N VAL A 382 23.92 10.29 -12.41
CA VAL A 382 23.43 10.90 -11.18
C VAL A 382 21.97 10.49 -10.86
N PRO A 383 21.02 10.50 -11.81
CA PRO A 383 19.66 10.02 -11.54
C PRO A 383 19.57 8.55 -11.08
N GLU A 384 20.47 7.68 -11.54
CA GLU A 384 20.55 6.30 -11.06
C GLU A 384 21.00 6.25 -9.61
N VAL A 385 22.06 6.98 -9.25
CA VAL A 385 22.55 7.08 -7.86
C VAL A 385 21.45 7.57 -6.94
N LEU A 386 20.78 8.68 -7.31
CA LEU A 386 19.66 9.20 -6.51
C LEU A 386 18.52 8.19 -6.35
N SER A 387 18.22 7.42 -7.40
CA SER A 387 17.21 6.36 -7.33
C SER A 387 17.58 5.24 -6.36
N GLU A 388 18.84 4.81 -6.35
CA GLU A 388 19.38 3.80 -5.44
C GLU A 388 19.32 4.25 -3.97
N LEU A 389 19.45 5.55 -3.70
CA LEU A 389 19.52 6.12 -2.36
C LEU A 389 18.15 6.43 -1.72
N ILE A 390 17.03 6.31 -2.45
CA ILE A 390 15.70 6.72 -1.94
C ILE A 390 15.36 6.05 -0.61
N ARG A 391 15.57 4.74 -0.48
CA ARG A 391 15.28 4.02 0.77
C ARG A 391 16.14 4.49 1.93
N THR A 392 17.38 4.91 1.66
CA THR A 392 18.32 5.33 2.69
C THR A 392 17.96 6.68 3.34
N ALA A 393 16.95 7.36 2.81
CA ALA A 393 16.37 8.55 3.45
C ALA A 393 15.61 8.22 4.74
N PHE A 394 15.15 6.98 4.92
CA PHE A 394 14.53 6.54 6.16
C PHE A 394 15.61 6.15 7.16
N VAL A 395 15.62 6.80 8.30
CA VAL A 395 16.63 6.65 9.36
C VAL A 395 15.96 6.43 10.71
N PRO A 396 16.57 5.74 11.67
CA PRO A 396 16.11 5.73 13.04
C PRO A 396 16.34 7.10 13.69
N ARG A 397 15.67 7.38 14.81
CA ARG A 397 15.98 8.52 15.66
C ARG A 397 17.41 8.44 16.21
N ASP A 398 17.97 9.57 16.61
CA ASP A 398 19.33 9.65 17.13
C ASP A 398 19.56 8.70 18.32
N GLY A 399 20.65 7.95 18.28
CA GLY A 399 21.00 6.94 19.30
C GLY A 399 20.28 5.60 19.18
N TYR A 400 19.49 5.43 18.12
CA TYR A 400 18.75 4.19 17.81
C TYR A 400 19.23 3.60 16.49
N LYS A 401 18.84 2.33 16.26
CA LYS A 401 19.05 1.62 14.98
C LYS A 401 17.75 1.05 14.46
N PHE A 402 17.72 0.65 13.20
CA PHE A 402 16.70 -0.23 12.67
C PHE A 402 17.13 -1.69 12.81
N ILE A 403 16.17 -2.54 13.18
CA ILE A 403 16.16 -3.96 12.86
C ILE A 403 15.13 -4.14 11.76
N VAL A 404 15.59 -4.70 10.64
CA VAL A 404 14.74 -5.06 9.50
C VAL A 404 14.70 -6.59 9.47
N SER A 405 13.49 -7.16 9.60
CA SER A 405 13.30 -8.61 9.63
C SER A 405 12.24 -9.00 8.61
N ASP A 406 12.55 -9.97 7.75
CA ASP A 406 11.77 -10.41 6.60
C ASP A 406 11.48 -11.91 6.69
N PHE A 407 10.25 -12.32 6.37
CA PHE A 407 9.95 -13.75 6.27
C PHE A 407 10.62 -14.37 5.05
N SER A 408 11.28 -15.49 5.25
CA SER A 408 11.89 -16.24 4.17
C SER A 408 10.83 -16.99 3.36
N ALA A 409 10.57 -16.54 2.13
CA ALA A 409 9.69 -17.17 1.14
C ALA A 409 8.29 -17.54 1.70
N ILE A 410 7.62 -16.63 2.42
CA ILE A 410 6.38 -16.91 3.15
C ILE A 410 5.27 -17.47 2.26
N GLU A 411 5.04 -16.90 1.08
CA GLU A 411 3.98 -17.38 0.19
C GLU A 411 4.27 -18.79 -0.32
N ALA A 412 5.52 -19.12 -0.64
CA ALA A 412 5.91 -20.46 -1.04
C ALA A 412 5.75 -21.47 0.11
N ARG A 413 6.02 -21.08 1.35
CA ARG A 413 5.81 -21.91 2.54
C ARG A 413 4.32 -22.17 2.77
N VAL A 414 3.49 -21.14 2.72
CA VAL A 414 2.03 -21.24 2.89
C VAL A 414 1.41 -22.10 1.78
N LEU A 415 1.78 -21.86 0.52
CA LEU A 415 1.31 -22.63 -0.63
C LEU A 415 1.66 -24.12 -0.49
N SER A 416 2.91 -24.42 -0.16
CA SER A 416 3.39 -25.79 0.04
C SER A 416 2.71 -26.50 1.20
N PHE A 417 2.46 -25.77 2.29
CA PHE A 417 1.77 -26.28 3.47
C PHE A 417 0.31 -26.65 3.16
N LEU A 418 -0.43 -25.73 2.52
CA LEU A 418 -1.82 -25.98 2.13
C LEU A 418 -1.95 -27.16 1.15
N ALA A 419 -1.02 -27.25 0.21
CA ALA A 419 -0.99 -28.33 -0.78
C ALA A 419 -0.53 -29.68 -0.17
N GLY A 420 0.23 -29.69 0.92
CA GLY A 420 0.90 -30.87 1.43
C GLY A 420 2.01 -31.36 0.49
N GLU A 421 2.74 -30.44 -0.18
CA GLU A 421 3.83 -30.78 -1.11
C GLU A 421 5.08 -31.20 -0.35
N SER A 422 5.23 -32.49 -0.13
CA SER A 422 6.17 -33.07 0.85
C SER A 422 7.64 -32.73 0.62
N TRP A 423 8.11 -32.71 -0.63
CA TRP A 423 9.51 -32.38 -0.92
C TRP A 423 9.83 -30.94 -0.56
N ARG A 424 8.89 -30.00 -0.81
CA ARG A 424 9.05 -28.57 -0.46
C ARG A 424 9.05 -28.36 1.05
N LEU A 425 8.13 -29.05 1.75
CA LEU A 425 8.07 -29.00 3.22
C LEU A 425 9.38 -29.49 3.84
N LYS A 426 9.99 -30.54 3.27
CA LYS A 426 11.31 -31.03 3.68
C LYS A 426 12.40 -29.96 3.45
N VAL A 427 12.42 -29.33 2.28
CA VAL A 427 13.37 -28.24 1.98
C VAL A 427 13.29 -27.13 3.01
N PHE A 428 12.05 -26.70 3.36
CA PHE A 428 11.86 -25.66 4.36
C PHE A 428 12.23 -26.10 5.78
N ALA A 429 11.99 -27.35 6.16
CA ALA A 429 12.37 -27.89 7.45
C ALA A 429 13.91 -27.97 7.62
N GLU A 430 14.62 -28.21 6.54
CA GLU A 430 16.07 -28.26 6.49
C GLU A 430 16.73 -26.88 6.25
N ASN A 431 15.96 -25.79 6.27
CA ASN A 431 16.38 -24.41 5.94
C ASN A 431 17.02 -24.28 4.55
N GLY A 432 16.59 -25.11 3.59
CA GLY A 432 17.06 -25.08 2.21
C GLY A 432 16.51 -23.86 1.42
N ASP A 433 17.22 -23.53 0.34
CA ASP A 433 16.79 -22.49 -0.61
C ASP A 433 15.78 -23.08 -1.60
N ILE A 434 14.52 -22.67 -1.51
CA ILE A 434 13.44 -23.17 -2.37
C ILE A 434 13.68 -22.88 -3.85
N TYR A 435 14.36 -21.81 -4.20
CA TYR A 435 14.67 -21.47 -5.59
C TYR A 435 15.72 -22.41 -6.19
N CYS A 436 16.74 -22.77 -5.39
CA CYS A 436 17.69 -23.81 -5.76
C CYS A 436 17.02 -25.18 -5.87
N ALA A 437 16.20 -25.54 -4.90
CA ALA A 437 15.51 -26.83 -4.87
C ALA A 437 14.51 -26.96 -6.03
N SER A 438 13.77 -25.91 -6.35
CA SER A 438 12.85 -25.89 -7.48
C SER A 438 13.61 -26.03 -8.82
N ALA A 439 14.71 -25.30 -8.99
CA ALA A 439 15.56 -25.47 -10.16
C ALA A 439 16.12 -26.89 -10.26
N SER A 440 16.58 -27.46 -9.15
CA SER A 440 17.07 -28.86 -9.13
C SER A 440 15.97 -29.85 -9.53
N ALA A 441 14.76 -29.66 -9.07
CA ALA A 441 13.61 -30.53 -9.41
C ALA A 441 13.21 -30.38 -10.91
N MET A 442 13.24 -29.17 -11.45
CA MET A 442 12.89 -28.92 -12.87
C MET A 442 13.95 -29.39 -13.86
N PHE A 443 15.23 -29.19 -13.53
CA PHE A 443 16.34 -29.48 -14.47
C PHE A 443 17.03 -30.82 -14.18
N HIS A 444 16.64 -31.52 -13.10
CA HIS A 444 17.23 -32.81 -12.67
C HIS A 444 18.75 -32.76 -12.46
N VAL A 445 19.25 -31.62 -11.97
CA VAL A 445 20.66 -31.40 -11.65
C VAL A 445 20.78 -30.72 -10.27
N PRO A 446 21.85 -30.94 -9.51
CA PRO A 446 22.08 -30.21 -8.28
C PRO A 446 22.25 -28.71 -8.56
N VAL A 447 21.57 -27.86 -7.78
CA VAL A 447 21.71 -26.39 -7.86
C VAL A 447 22.02 -25.84 -6.50
N GLU A 448 23.11 -25.10 -6.39
CA GLU A 448 23.58 -24.46 -5.16
C GLU A 448 23.62 -22.94 -5.32
N LYS A 449 23.36 -22.20 -4.25
CA LYS A 449 23.29 -20.73 -4.29
C LYS A 449 24.61 -20.08 -4.76
N HIS A 450 25.75 -20.62 -4.32
CA HIS A 450 27.10 -20.12 -4.60
C HIS A 450 28.03 -21.24 -5.05
N GLY A 451 27.52 -22.24 -5.77
CA GLY A 451 28.27 -23.42 -6.18
C GLY A 451 27.80 -23.98 -7.52
N GLN A 452 27.60 -25.29 -7.56
CA GLN A 452 27.27 -26.03 -8.77
C GLN A 452 25.94 -25.54 -9.36
N ASN A 453 25.93 -25.23 -10.66
CA ASN A 453 24.76 -24.78 -11.41
C ASN A 453 24.04 -23.53 -10.83
N ALA A 454 24.77 -22.66 -10.11
CA ALA A 454 24.19 -21.47 -9.45
C ALA A 454 23.37 -20.57 -10.37
N HIS A 455 23.71 -20.52 -11.68
CA HIS A 455 22.98 -19.75 -12.68
C HIS A 455 21.52 -20.21 -12.87
N LEU A 456 21.21 -21.48 -12.56
CA LEU A 456 19.85 -22.02 -12.65
C LEU A 456 18.94 -21.55 -11.50
N ARG A 457 19.52 -21.11 -10.38
CA ARG A 457 18.75 -20.60 -9.25
C ARG A 457 17.79 -19.47 -9.67
N GLN A 458 18.23 -18.57 -10.56
CA GLN A 458 17.40 -17.48 -11.04
C GLN A 458 16.21 -17.98 -11.85
N LYS A 459 16.39 -19.04 -12.67
CA LYS A 459 15.29 -19.72 -13.39
C LYS A 459 14.29 -20.33 -12.40
N GLY A 460 14.78 -20.96 -11.32
CA GLY A 460 13.97 -21.47 -10.22
C GLY A 460 13.16 -20.35 -9.54
N LYS A 461 13.77 -19.20 -9.29
CA LYS A 461 13.08 -18.03 -8.68
C LYS A 461 11.95 -17.54 -9.57
N ILE A 462 12.17 -17.39 -10.87
CA ILE A 462 11.13 -16.95 -11.80
C ILE A 462 9.98 -17.96 -11.84
N ALA A 463 10.30 -19.25 -11.95
CA ALA A 463 9.29 -20.30 -11.96
C ALA A 463 8.43 -20.30 -10.70
N GLU A 464 9.04 -20.18 -9.51
CA GLU A 464 8.33 -20.07 -8.24
C GLU A 464 7.35 -18.88 -8.21
N LEU A 465 7.81 -17.71 -8.62
CA LEU A 465 6.99 -16.49 -8.60
C LEU A 465 5.89 -16.49 -9.67
N ALA A 466 6.17 -17.06 -10.86
CA ALA A 466 5.24 -17.04 -11.98
C ALA A 466 4.21 -18.18 -11.96
N LEU A 467 4.60 -19.39 -11.51
CA LEU A 467 3.83 -20.60 -11.74
C LEU A 467 3.00 -21.05 -10.54
N GLY A 468 3.29 -20.58 -9.34
CA GLY A 468 2.64 -21.00 -8.09
C GLY A 468 1.11 -20.84 -8.07
N TYR A 469 0.59 -19.97 -8.89
CA TYR A 469 -0.84 -19.65 -8.98
C TYR A 469 -1.42 -19.89 -10.38
N GLY A 470 -1.01 -20.98 -11.01
CA GLY A 470 -1.54 -21.40 -12.31
C GLY A 470 -1.03 -20.57 -13.49
N GLY A 471 0.04 -19.80 -13.29
CA GLY A 471 0.70 -19.08 -14.36
C GLY A 471 1.20 -20.03 -15.48
N SER A 472 1.43 -19.48 -16.65
CA SER A 472 1.92 -20.21 -17.83
C SER A 472 2.98 -19.36 -18.55
N VAL A 473 3.29 -19.65 -19.79
CA VAL A 473 4.28 -18.94 -20.61
C VAL A 473 4.13 -17.42 -20.55
N GLY A 474 2.90 -16.89 -20.59
CA GLY A 474 2.64 -15.46 -20.44
C GLY A 474 3.11 -14.86 -19.12
N ALA A 475 2.97 -15.60 -18.02
CA ALA A 475 3.45 -15.17 -16.70
C ALA A 475 4.99 -15.18 -16.63
N LEU A 476 5.63 -16.20 -17.18
CA LEU A 476 7.10 -16.26 -17.29
C LEU A 476 7.66 -15.07 -18.09
N LYS A 477 7.04 -14.76 -19.24
CA LYS A 477 7.43 -13.59 -20.07
C LYS A 477 7.29 -12.28 -19.30
N SER A 478 6.17 -12.09 -18.61
CA SER A 478 5.93 -10.87 -17.83
C SER A 478 6.88 -10.72 -16.62
N MET A 479 7.42 -11.83 -16.12
CA MET A 479 8.44 -11.86 -15.05
C MET A 479 9.87 -11.70 -15.56
N GLY A 480 10.07 -11.48 -16.87
CA GLY A 480 11.38 -11.23 -17.44
C GLY A 480 12.16 -12.47 -17.82
N ALA A 481 11.51 -13.60 -18.07
CA ALA A 481 12.19 -14.86 -18.43
C ALA A 481 13.06 -14.72 -19.70
N LEU A 482 12.58 -14.01 -20.71
CA LEU A 482 13.32 -13.76 -21.95
C LEU A 482 14.53 -12.83 -21.73
N GLU A 483 14.36 -11.78 -20.91
CA GLU A 483 15.43 -10.85 -20.54
C GLU A 483 16.54 -11.53 -19.70
N MET A 484 16.22 -12.65 -19.07
CA MET A 484 17.19 -13.48 -18.31
C MET A 484 17.83 -14.58 -19.14
N GLY A 485 17.61 -14.54 -20.47
CA GLY A 485 18.27 -15.45 -21.43
C GLY A 485 17.60 -16.79 -21.63
N LEU A 486 16.33 -16.96 -21.21
CA LEU A 486 15.52 -18.11 -21.61
C LEU A 486 15.02 -17.91 -23.05
N ALA A 487 15.15 -18.93 -23.90
CA ALA A 487 14.55 -18.93 -25.21
C ALA A 487 13.03 -19.16 -25.12
N GLU A 488 12.28 -18.68 -26.09
CA GLU A 488 10.82 -18.80 -26.08
C GLU A 488 10.36 -20.28 -26.07
N GLU A 489 11.13 -21.14 -26.76
CA GLU A 489 10.88 -22.58 -26.83
C GLU A 489 11.10 -23.30 -25.47
N GLU A 490 11.89 -22.72 -24.57
CA GLU A 490 12.13 -23.28 -23.24
C GLU A 490 10.99 -22.99 -22.25
N LEU A 491 10.11 -22.03 -22.55
CA LEU A 491 9.13 -21.57 -21.56
C LEU A 491 8.02 -22.61 -21.27
N GLN A 492 7.46 -23.26 -22.31
CA GLN A 492 6.43 -24.27 -22.10
C GLN A 492 6.99 -25.52 -21.40
N PRO A 493 8.15 -26.09 -21.81
CA PRO A 493 8.80 -27.16 -21.04
C PRO A 493 9.06 -26.81 -19.58
N LEU A 494 9.40 -25.57 -19.27
CA LEU A 494 9.62 -25.10 -17.89
C LEU A 494 8.31 -25.12 -17.07
N VAL A 495 7.21 -24.66 -17.66
CA VAL A 495 5.87 -24.74 -17.05
C VAL A 495 5.51 -26.19 -16.74
N ASP A 496 5.70 -27.09 -17.70
CA ASP A 496 5.35 -28.49 -17.56
C ASP A 496 6.22 -29.20 -16.51
N ALA A 497 7.53 -28.93 -16.49
CA ALA A 497 8.47 -29.44 -15.51
C ALA A 497 8.10 -28.99 -14.09
N TRP A 498 7.78 -27.71 -13.91
CA TRP A 498 7.38 -27.18 -12.61
C TRP A 498 6.08 -27.84 -12.10
N ARG A 499 5.06 -27.97 -12.97
CA ARG A 499 3.78 -28.60 -12.60
C ARG A 499 3.95 -30.09 -12.27
N THR A 500 4.80 -30.78 -13.04
CA THR A 500 5.12 -32.19 -12.76
C THR A 500 5.84 -32.38 -11.44
N SER A 501 6.70 -31.44 -11.09
CA SER A 501 7.42 -31.45 -9.79
C SER A 501 6.53 -31.05 -8.60
N ASN A 502 5.37 -30.40 -8.85
CA ASN A 502 4.48 -29.89 -7.82
C ASN A 502 3.02 -30.38 -8.01
N PRO A 503 2.79 -31.70 -8.04
CA PRO A 503 1.46 -32.25 -8.34
C PRO A 503 0.42 -31.89 -7.29
N ASN A 504 0.80 -31.80 -6.01
CA ASN A 504 -0.12 -31.45 -4.93
C ASN A 504 -0.55 -29.98 -4.99
N ILE A 505 0.32 -29.08 -5.46
CA ILE A 505 -0.07 -27.68 -5.68
C ILE A 505 -1.07 -27.58 -6.82
N VAL A 506 -0.84 -28.30 -7.91
CA VAL A 506 -1.80 -28.39 -9.03
C VAL A 506 -3.14 -28.93 -8.56
N GLN A 507 -3.12 -30.00 -7.72
CA GLN A 507 -4.34 -30.57 -7.14
C GLN A 507 -5.06 -29.56 -6.24
N LEU A 508 -4.33 -28.81 -5.39
CA LEU A 508 -4.89 -27.74 -4.55
C LEU A 508 -5.70 -26.73 -5.37
N TRP A 509 -5.18 -26.29 -6.54
CA TRP A 509 -5.92 -25.35 -7.38
C TRP A 509 -7.29 -25.87 -7.79
N TRP A 510 -7.37 -27.13 -8.18
CA TRP A 510 -8.60 -27.75 -8.64
C TRP A 510 -9.54 -28.12 -7.49
N ASP A 511 -9.01 -28.50 -6.34
CA ASP A 511 -9.81 -28.73 -5.13
C ASP A 511 -10.48 -27.43 -4.66
N VAL A 512 -9.75 -26.33 -4.68
CA VAL A 512 -10.29 -25.00 -4.37
C VAL A 512 -11.33 -24.58 -5.42
N ASP A 513 -11.07 -24.79 -6.71
CA ASP A 513 -12.01 -24.49 -7.79
C ASP A 513 -13.32 -25.25 -7.63
N ASN A 514 -13.24 -26.55 -7.37
CA ASN A 514 -14.38 -27.41 -7.15
C ASN A 514 -15.17 -27.02 -5.90
N ALA A 515 -14.49 -26.72 -4.79
CA ALA A 515 -15.13 -26.29 -3.55
C ALA A 515 -15.89 -24.97 -3.74
N VAL A 516 -15.29 -23.97 -4.39
CA VAL A 516 -15.94 -22.70 -4.68
C VAL A 516 -17.14 -22.88 -5.61
N LYS A 517 -16.99 -23.63 -6.72
CA LYS A 517 -18.07 -23.91 -7.66
C LYS A 517 -19.25 -24.64 -6.98
N THR A 518 -18.96 -25.63 -6.16
CA THR A 518 -19.99 -26.37 -5.41
C THR A 518 -20.72 -25.46 -4.44
N THR A 519 -19.97 -24.65 -3.66
CA THR A 519 -20.56 -23.70 -2.72
C THR A 519 -21.46 -22.69 -3.41
N VAL A 520 -21.04 -22.14 -4.55
CA VAL A 520 -21.82 -21.12 -5.29
C VAL A 520 -23.05 -21.74 -5.97
N ARG A 521 -22.91 -22.92 -6.58
CA ARG A 521 -23.97 -23.59 -7.30
C ARG A 521 -25.04 -24.15 -6.37
N GLN A 522 -24.63 -24.84 -5.32
CA GLN A 522 -25.53 -25.57 -4.42
C GLN A 522 -25.92 -24.78 -3.18
N ARG A 523 -25.23 -23.65 -2.91
CA ARG A 523 -25.38 -22.81 -1.70
C ARG A 523 -25.15 -23.61 -0.41
N LEU A 524 -24.22 -24.57 -0.47
CA LEU A 524 -23.79 -25.40 0.65
C LEU A 524 -22.40 -25.05 1.08
N ASP A 525 -22.10 -25.23 2.36
CA ASP A 525 -20.74 -25.07 2.87
C ASP A 525 -19.87 -26.24 2.36
N THR A 526 -18.65 -25.91 1.93
CA THR A 526 -17.62 -26.88 1.56
C THR A 526 -16.33 -26.60 2.30
N GLU A 527 -15.44 -27.57 2.34
CA GLU A 527 -14.13 -27.44 2.95
C GLU A 527 -13.11 -28.25 2.15
N THR A 528 -11.91 -27.66 1.96
CA THR A 528 -10.75 -28.37 1.42
C THR A 528 -9.47 -27.73 1.94
N HIS A 529 -8.43 -28.53 2.20
CA HIS A 529 -7.10 -28.07 2.67
C HIS A 529 -7.16 -27.12 3.89
N GLY A 530 -8.11 -27.33 4.81
CA GLY A 530 -8.33 -26.49 5.99
C GLY A 530 -8.97 -25.13 5.70
N ILE A 531 -9.42 -24.90 4.47
CA ILE A 531 -10.13 -23.68 4.04
C ILE A 531 -11.62 -24.01 3.89
N ARG A 532 -12.49 -23.19 4.51
CA ARG A 532 -13.94 -23.35 4.42
C ARG A 532 -14.55 -22.31 3.49
N PHE A 533 -15.51 -22.74 2.72
CA PHE A 533 -16.24 -21.91 1.75
C PHE A 533 -17.72 -21.90 2.15
N ARG A 534 -18.29 -20.70 2.27
CA ARG A 534 -19.66 -20.50 2.74
C ARG A 534 -20.43 -19.57 1.84
N TYR A 535 -21.69 -19.90 1.60
CA TYR A 535 -22.60 -19.00 0.89
C TYR A 535 -23.64 -18.46 1.88
N ARG A 536 -23.68 -17.14 2.09
CA ARG A 536 -24.64 -16.49 2.99
C ARG A 536 -25.10 -15.16 2.38
N SER A 537 -26.41 -14.95 2.36
CA SER A 537 -27.04 -13.67 1.97
C SER A 537 -26.49 -13.06 0.66
N GLY A 538 -26.26 -13.89 -0.36
CA GLY A 538 -25.73 -13.42 -1.65
C GLY A 538 -24.23 -13.15 -1.68
N MET A 539 -23.48 -13.63 -0.70
CA MET A 539 -22.03 -13.51 -0.59
C MET A 539 -21.37 -14.88 -0.53
N LEU A 540 -20.20 -15.02 -1.15
CA LEU A 540 -19.27 -16.11 -0.89
C LEU A 540 -18.24 -15.66 0.13
N PHE A 541 -18.08 -16.43 1.19
CA PHE A 541 -17.06 -16.24 2.21
C PHE A 541 -16.04 -17.38 2.14
N ILE A 542 -14.76 -17.03 2.01
CA ILE A 542 -13.65 -17.95 2.17
C ILE A 542 -13.07 -17.73 3.57
N VAL A 543 -13.24 -18.69 4.46
CA VAL A 543 -12.81 -18.62 5.86
C VAL A 543 -11.40 -19.17 5.97
N LEU A 544 -10.48 -18.32 6.37
CA LEU A 544 -9.07 -18.63 6.54
C LEU A 544 -8.80 -19.33 7.90
N PRO A 545 -7.68 -20.03 8.06
CA PRO A 545 -7.28 -20.62 9.34
C PRO A 545 -7.24 -19.62 10.52
N SER A 546 -6.92 -18.37 10.26
CA SER A 546 -6.94 -17.27 11.24
C SER A 546 -8.34 -16.91 11.76
N GLY A 547 -9.40 -17.39 11.10
CA GLY A 547 -10.77 -16.99 11.34
C GLY A 547 -11.22 -15.76 10.53
N ARG A 548 -10.30 -15.05 9.89
CA ARG A 548 -10.62 -13.97 8.96
C ARG A 548 -11.30 -14.52 7.70
N GLN A 549 -12.12 -13.69 7.04
CA GLN A 549 -12.86 -14.10 5.85
C GLN A 549 -12.52 -13.21 4.67
N LEU A 550 -12.44 -13.82 3.48
CA LEU A 550 -12.45 -13.13 2.20
C LEU A 550 -13.86 -13.13 1.65
N CYS A 551 -14.35 -11.96 1.24
CA CYS A 551 -15.75 -11.80 0.81
C CYS A 551 -15.83 -11.50 -0.69
N TYR A 552 -16.74 -12.20 -1.38
CA TYR A 552 -17.00 -12.03 -2.80
C TYR A 552 -18.49 -11.74 -3.00
N VAL A 553 -18.78 -10.59 -3.61
CA VAL A 553 -20.15 -10.05 -3.72
C VAL A 553 -20.89 -10.69 -4.89
N LYS A 554 -22.13 -11.13 -4.65
CA LYS A 554 -23.02 -11.71 -5.66
C LYS A 554 -22.33 -12.75 -6.57
N PRO A 555 -21.72 -13.79 -6.00
CA PRO A 555 -21.09 -14.84 -6.79
C PRO A 555 -22.14 -15.57 -7.63
N LYS A 556 -21.78 -15.92 -8.88
CA LYS A 556 -22.61 -16.68 -9.82
C LYS A 556 -21.76 -17.58 -10.67
N MET A 557 -22.33 -18.69 -11.10
CA MET A 557 -21.75 -19.50 -12.18
C MET A 557 -21.78 -18.70 -13.48
N GLY A 558 -20.74 -18.82 -14.27
CA GLY A 558 -20.57 -18.19 -15.57
C GLY A 558 -19.75 -19.07 -16.50
N THR A 559 -19.42 -18.53 -17.66
CA THR A 559 -18.56 -19.20 -18.65
C THR A 559 -17.31 -18.35 -18.87
N ASN A 560 -16.16 -19.00 -18.84
CA ASN A 560 -14.88 -18.34 -19.11
C ASN A 560 -14.66 -18.12 -20.63
N LYS A 561 -13.63 -17.35 -20.95
CA LYS A 561 -13.26 -17.04 -22.34
C LYS A 561 -12.91 -18.26 -23.20
N PHE A 562 -12.73 -19.43 -22.58
CA PHE A 562 -12.42 -20.69 -23.27
C PHE A 562 -13.65 -21.62 -23.36
N GLY A 563 -14.85 -21.16 -22.96
CA GLY A 563 -16.08 -21.94 -22.97
C GLY A 563 -16.30 -22.86 -21.76
N GLY A 564 -15.38 -22.92 -20.81
CA GLY A 564 -15.51 -23.69 -19.58
C GLY A 564 -16.29 -22.95 -18.49
N GLU A 565 -16.86 -23.72 -17.54
CA GLU A 565 -17.50 -23.13 -16.36
C GLU A 565 -16.51 -22.37 -15.49
N SER A 566 -16.93 -21.19 -15.03
CA SER A 566 -16.18 -20.37 -14.09
C SER A 566 -17.12 -19.76 -13.05
N VAL A 567 -16.53 -19.23 -11.99
CA VAL A 567 -17.24 -18.41 -11.00
C VAL A 567 -17.01 -16.94 -11.32
N THR A 568 -18.08 -16.16 -11.30
CA THR A 568 -18.03 -14.71 -11.44
C THR A 568 -18.57 -14.03 -10.19
N TYR A 569 -18.08 -12.85 -9.87
CA TYR A 569 -18.55 -12.04 -8.75
C TYR A 569 -18.46 -10.55 -9.10
N GLU A 570 -19.16 -9.71 -8.35
CA GLU A 570 -19.04 -8.27 -8.50
C GLU A 570 -17.87 -7.74 -7.67
N GLY A 571 -17.06 -6.85 -8.25
CA GLY A 571 -15.89 -6.29 -7.59
C GLY A 571 -15.25 -5.14 -8.36
N VAL A 572 -14.20 -4.56 -7.81
CA VAL A 572 -13.39 -3.55 -8.50
C VAL A 572 -12.45 -4.26 -9.48
N GLY A 573 -12.65 -4.04 -10.77
CA GLY A 573 -11.85 -4.62 -11.84
C GLY A 573 -10.52 -3.89 -12.09
N SER A 574 -9.79 -4.32 -13.11
CA SER A 574 -8.50 -3.73 -13.53
C SER A 574 -8.62 -2.26 -13.94
N THR A 575 -9.79 -1.86 -14.45
CA THR A 575 -10.11 -0.48 -14.81
C THR A 575 -10.50 0.40 -13.62
N LYS A 576 -10.41 -0.13 -12.39
CA LYS A 576 -10.86 0.49 -11.14
C LYS A 576 -12.37 0.80 -11.10
N LYS A 577 -13.16 0.17 -11.95
CA LYS A 577 -14.63 0.25 -11.94
C LYS A 577 -15.22 -0.96 -11.24
N TRP A 578 -16.42 -0.80 -10.69
CA TRP A 578 -17.22 -1.90 -10.16
C TRP A 578 -17.85 -2.65 -11.32
N GLU A 579 -17.48 -3.90 -11.45
CA GLU A 579 -17.88 -4.75 -12.58
C GLU A 579 -17.94 -6.22 -12.18
N ARG A 580 -18.46 -7.05 -13.07
CA ARG A 580 -18.45 -8.51 -12.88
C ARG A 580 -17.11 -9.07 -13.33
N ILE A 581 -16.46 -9.76 -12.41
CA ILE A 581 -15.12 -10.30 -12.56
C ILE A 581 -15.23 -11.83 -12.61
N GLU A 582 -14.52 -12.45 -13.55
CA GLU A 582 -14.32 -13.89 -13.61
C GLU A 582 -13.18 -14.30 -12.67
N SER A 583 -13.33 -15.47 -12.03
CA SER A 583 -12.27 -16.05 -11.22
C SER A 583 -12.29 -17.59 -11.32
N TYR A 584 -11.20 -18.21 -10.92
CA TYR A 584 -10.94 -19.63 -11.06
C TYR A 584 -10.01 -20.12 -9.94
N GLY A 585 -9.87 -21.44 -9.76
CA GLY A 585 -9.16 -22.04 -8.65
C GLY A 585 -7.80 -21.46 -8.31
N PRO A 586 -6.84 -21.38 -9.26
CA PRO A 586 -5.55 -20.75 -9.01
C PRO A 586 -5.65 -19.32 -8.49
N LYS A 587 -6.60 -18.51 -8.99
CA LYS A 587 -6.79 -17.12 -8.54
C LYS A 587 -7.37 -17.02 -7.13
N PHE A 588 -8.30 -17.91 -6.78
CA PHE A 588 -8.76 -18.03 -5.40
C PHE A 588 -7.64 -18.49 -4.47
N THR A 589 -6.82 -19.46 -4.92
CA THR A 589 -5.65 -19.94 -4.17
C THR A 589 -4.64 -18.82 -3.92
N GLU A 590 -4.33 -17.99 -4.92
CA GLU A 590 -3.49 -16.81 -4.77
C GLU A 590 -4.03 -15.88 -3.67
N ASN A 591 -5.32 -15.53 -3.73
CA ASN A 591 -5.93 -14.66 -2.72
C ASN A 591 -5.86 -15.27 -1.30
N VAL A 592 -6.08 -16.58 -1.17
CA VAL A 592 -5.99 -17.32 0.10
C VAL A 592 -4.56 -17.30 0.64
N VAL A 593 -3.57 -17.66 -0.17
CA VAL A 593 -2.16 -17.70 0.24
C VAL A 593 -1.66 -16.32 0.65
N GLN A 594 -1.97 -15.29 -0.15
CA GLN A 594 -1.62 -13.91 0.18
C GLN A 594 -2.29 -13.42 1.46
N ALA A 595 -3.54 -13.82 1.67
CA ALA A 595 -4.30 -13.47 2.87
C ALA A 595 -3.73 -14.14 4.12
N ILE A 596 -3.40 -15.43 4.05
CA ILE A 596 -2.76 -16.16 5.17
C ILE A 596 -1.38 -15.58 5.47
N SER A 597 -0.59 -15.27 4.44
CA SER A 597 0.73 -14.62 4.62
C SER A 597 0.61 -13.27 5.31
N ARG A 598 -0.41 -12.48 4.95
CA ARG A 598 -0.73 -11.22 5.64
C ARG A 598 -1.12 -11.47 7.11
N ASP A 599 -1.91 -12.49 7.39
CA ASP A 599 -2.34 -12.81 8.76
C ASP A 599 -1.17 -13.29 9.61
N ILE A 600 -0.20 -13.99 9.03
CA ILE A 600 1.05 -14.38 9.70
C ILE A 600 1.89 -13.14 10.05
N LEU A 601 2.05 -12.20 9.11
CA LEU A 601 2.74 -10.93 9.39
C LEU A 601 2.05 -10.17 10.51
N MET A 602 0.71 -10.11 10.49
CA MET A 602 -0.06 -9.43 11.53
C MET A 602 0.10 -10.11 12.89
N TYR A 603 0.13 -11.43 12.93
CA TYR A 603 0.43 -12.18 14.15
C TYR A 603 1.82 -11.81 14.71
N ALA A 604 2.83 -11.74 13.84
CA ALA A 604 4.18 -11.29 14.23
C ALA A 604 4.15 -9.85 14.77
N MET A 605 3.46 -8.94 14.11
CA MET A 605 3.31 -7.55 14.59
C MET A 605 2.65 -7.47 15.98
N ARG A 606 1.63 -8.30 16.24
CA ARG A 606 0.97 -8.35 17.55
C ARG A 606 1.89 -8.92 18.64
N THR A 607 2.64 -9.96 18.35
CA THR A 607 3.60 -10.54 19.31
C THR A 607 4.84 -9.67 19.55
N LEU A 608 5.12 -8.74 18.63
CA LEU A 608 6.18 -7.73 18.69
C LEU A 608 5.63 -6.33 18.99
N SER A 609 4.37 -6.20 19.46
CA SER A 609 3.75 -4.89 19.72
C SER A 609 4.46 -4.07 20.79
N HIS A 610 5.20 -4.73 21.69
CA HIS A 610 6.09 -4.10 22.66
C HIS A 610 7.34 -3.47 22.01
N CYS A 611 7.65 -3.80 20.76
CA CYS A 611 8.70 -3.18 19.98
C CYS A 611 8.16 -1.94 19.26
N PHE A 612 9.04 -0.96 19.01
CA PHE A 612 8.68 0.23 18.26
C PHE A 612 8.67 -0.04 16.74
N ILE A 613 7.65 -0.78 16.26
CA ILE A 613 7.44 -1.01 14.84
C ILE A 613 7.09 0.32 14.18
N VAL A 614 7.90 0.77 13.23
CA VAL A 614 7.71 2.03 12.50
C VAL A 614 7.21 1.83 11.07
N GLY A 615 7.34 0.61 10.56
CA GLY A 615 6.88 0.30 9.21
C GLY A 615 6.92 -1.18 8.89
N HIS A 616 6.35 -1.50 7.74
CA HIS A 616 6.38 -2.84 7.17
C HIS A 616 6.32 -2.77 5.63
N VAL A 617 6.93 -3.74 4.97
CA VAL A 617 6.96 -3.84 3.50
C VAL A 617 6.71 -5.29 3.11
N HIS A 618 5.53 -5.58 2.55
CA HIS A 618 5.08 -6.93 2.17
C HIS A 618 5.08 -7.92 3.35
N ASP A 619 6.18 -8.60 3.58
CA ASP A 619 6.44 -9.62 4.60
C ASP A 619 7.59 -9.24 5.56
N GLU A 620 8.02 -7.98 5.51
CA GLU A 620 9.12 -7.40 6.26
C GLU A 620 8.60 -6.43 7.32
N LEU A 621 9.24 -6.42 8.49
CA LEU A 621 9.04 -5.45 9.57
C LEU A 621 10.25 -4.54 9.70
N ILE A 622 10.00 -3.26 9.97
CA ILE A 622 11.01 -2.25 10.29
C ILE A 622 10.77 -1.81 11.73
N ILE A 623 11.70 -2.15 12.61
CA ILE A 623 11.65 -1.86 14.04
C ILE A 623 12.75 -0.85 14.38
N GLU A 624 12.38 0.24 15.02
CA GLU A 624 13.32 1.21 15.59
C GLU A 624 13.59 0.81 17.05
N CYS A 625 14.85 0.57 17.41
CA CYS A 625 15.21 0.09 18.74
C CYS A 625 16.55 0.63 19.21
N SER A 626 16.83 0.47 20.52
CA SER A 626 18.12 0.81 21.11
C SER A 626 19.24 -0.09 20.56
N MET A 627 20.50 0.34 20.72
CA MET A 627 21.66 -0.29 20.11
C MET A 627 21.96 -1.71 20.65
N ASP A 628 21.42 -2.08 21.78
CA ASP A 628 21.63 -3.37 22.46
C ASP A 628 20.66 -4.48 22.04
N VAL A 629 19.57 -4.15 21.33
CA VAL A 629 18.60 -5.15 20.85
C VAL A 629 19.20 -6.00 19.73
N SER A 630 19.08 -7.34 19.88
CA SER A 630 19.58 -8.28 18.86
C SER A 630 18.60 -8.52 17.73
N PRO A 631 19.03 -8.47 16.45
CA PRO A 631 18.20 -8.92 15.33
C PRO A 631 17.71 -10.37 15.46
N ASP A 632 18.53 -11.26 16.04
CA ASP A 632 18.20 -12.67 16.19
C ASP A 632 16.95 -12.87 17.07
N ALA A 633 16.82 -12.10 18.16
CA ALA A 633 15.66 -12.17 19.05
C ALA A 633 14.36 -11.76 18.32
N VAL A 634 14.44 -10.76 17.47
CA VAL A 634 13.31 -10.30 16.64
C VAL A 634 12.95 -11.37 15.60
N CYS A 635 13.94 -11.90 14.88
CA CYS A 635 13.74 -12.95 13.88
C CYS A 635 13.17 -14.23 14.48
N GLU A 636 13.67 -14.66 15.66
CA GLU A 636 13.13 -15.81 16.38
C GLU A 636 11.64 -15.60 16.74
N GLN A 637 11.31 -14.44 17.30
CA GLN A 637 9.92 -14.13 17.65
C GLN A 637 9.03 -14.05 16.41
N MET A 638 9.50 -13.40 15.34
CA MET A 638 8.77 -13.29 14.07
C MET A 638 8.55 -14.66 13.42
N GLY A 639 9.54 -15.59 13.53
CA GLY A 639 9.47 -16.94 13.00
C GLY A 639 8.55 -17.91 13.77
N LYS A 640 7.93 -17.48 14.88
CA LYS A 640 7.01 -18.35 15.64
C LYS A 640 5.73 -18.60 14.87
N THR A 641 5.38 -19.88 14.74
CA THR A 641 4.17 -20.31 14.05
C THR A 641 2.92 -19.89 14.82
N PRO A 642 1.96 -19.20 14.17
CA PRO A 642 0.68 -18.89 14.80
C PRO A 642 -0.09 -20.13 15.25
N PRO A 643 -0.83 -20.09 16.37
CA PRO A 643 -1.55 -21.24 16.91
C PRO A 643 -2.66 -21.78 16.00
N TRP A 644 -3.15 -20.96 15.09
CA TRP A 644 -4.21 -21.31 14.15
C TRP A 644 -3.71 -22.00 12.84
N ILE A 645 -2.38 -22.12 12.64
CA ILE A 645 -1.79 -22.83 11.49
C ILE A 645 -0.63 -23.76 11.94
N LYS A 646 -0.92 -24.63 12.88
CA LYS A 646 0.06 -25.56 13.45
C LYS A 646 0.72 -26.41 12.38
N GLY A 647 2.04 -26.56 12.48
CA GLY A 647 2.83 -27.39 11.58
C GLY A 647 3.42 -26.62 10.39
N LEU A 648 3.02 -25.37 10.15
CA LEU A 648 3.71 -24.53 9.18
C LEU A 648 5.10 -24.17 9.71
N ASN A 649 6.14 -24.47 8.94
CA ASN A 649 7.50 -24.06 9.25
C ASN A 649 7.72 -22.62 8.77
N LEU A 650 7.99 -21.70 9.68
CA LEU A 650 8.30 -20.31 9.40
C LEU A 650 9.76 -20.01 9.73
N ARG A 651 10.34 -19.10 8.98
CA ARG A 651 11.65 -18.54 9.24
C ARG A 651 11.64 -17.06 8.89
N ALA A 652 12.26 -16.25 9.72
CA ALA A 652 12.57 -14.86 9.42
C ALA A 652 14.09 -14.66 9.49
N ASP A 653 14.59 -13.85 8.58
CA ASP A 653 15.99 -13.42 8.54
C ASP A 653 16.00 -11.89 8.68
N GLY A 654 17.02 -11.35 9.35
CA GLY A 654 17.06 -9.91 9.60
C GLY A 654 18.46 -9.37 9.76
N TYR A 655 18.54 -8.07 9.75
CA TYR A 655 19.80 -7.34 9.94
C TYR A 655 19.54 -6.03 10.68
N GLU A 656 20.62 -5.45 11.23
CA GLU A 656 20.59 -4.13 11.84
C GLU A 656 21.22 -3.08 10.90
N THR A 657 20.73 -1.85 10.96
CA THR A 657 21.20 -0.78 10.07
C THR A 657 20.88 0.60 10.63
N MET A 658 21.66 1.62 10.18
CA MET A 658 21.44 3.02 10.51
C MET A 658 20.57 3.77 9.47
N PHE A 659 20.21 3.13 8.41
CA PHE A 659 19.25 3.61 7.40
C PHE A 659 18.57 2.41 6.71
N TYR A 660 17.34 2.59 6.27
CA TYR A 660 16.62 1.52 5.63
C TYR A 660 17.20 1.18 4.25
N LYS A 661 17.42 -0.09 3.99
CA LYS A 661 17.88 -0.64 2.70
C LYS A 661 17.19 -1.97 2.42
N LYS A 662 17.15 -2.37 1.15
CA LYS A 662 16.64 -3.69 0.72
C LYS A 662 17.39 -4.11 -0.54
N ASP A 663 18.14 -5.17 -0.41
CA ASP A 663 18.94 -5.76 -1.51
C ASP A 663 18.05 -6.58 -2.47
#